data_512406daffac63cc396472996402459e
#
_entry.id   512406daffac63cc396472996402459e
#
_cell.length_a   1.000
_cell.length_b   1.000
_cell.length_c   1.000
_cell.angle_alpha   90.00
_cell.angle_beta   90.00
_cell.angle_gamma   90.00
#
_symmetry.space_group_name_H-M   'P 1'
#
loop_
_entity.id
_entity.type
_entity.pdbx_description
1 polymer ?
#
loop_
_entity_poly.entity_id
_entity_poly.type
_entity_poly.pdbx_seq_one_letter_code
_entity_poly.pdbx_strand_id
1 'polypeptide(L)'
;MPFLNFPRKSFALAAVCSIFLLACGSEDRSAPRSLAANVTNSPCDRSSWVAGSTEYCQGTLIYRDYVYDDFGADAGLIAGGPTVLNVTTRLGQRGNPFATTPSLLAPSAGDVTYPAGLTNTADLVELSLSVSGNELLAEFELNTLFNANDAIVALAIDTDNNAATGGGAWTPLQVSSRGWDVLKTVAVGDPVSNRLQLRMPVPAGSVWRVQAAVAQANGKVMNVAFRGMDEQAGADGLQGQLLPNKGNYWEDKQAAALASGDISQFGETLRVADLRNGLTKAAPAPVGFHQRVYTSKYVLGEGVELAGVAGRDGDTTGFCSQSFNYLGKYQPYGIYLPKAQPAKPGIQVVMHGCEANHASQINQLGFQQQMGEDRNRILVAPLGRGPYGFYSGISERDVLDVIADAEATYVTDPERMIASGYSMGGFGAMHLATNYPDRFAGMVNWVGFTGSLRNIPNTNTPLDAVLTTLTDALKPVLDVVGPINGSIAYENVIHYIGNLRHVPSANLYSGADELVQVNQAIALAQTLDRTGVPYRFYLHPVSEHLTFIALDNWQKESEASADWVRVKNPRRVTYRFDPRFDYPEYAVKHDRAYWLSQLVSRDGLEAEVELEANGCGGNEATYTAGQDAGLSPLPWVGLNRVKTGQEPVAVASTLSGSLRNVATGLIEASAICLGSGTLSYDIISDGAAQLRLSSGKVIRLIAGRNQGSL
;
A
#
# COMPACT_ATOMS: atom_id res chain seq x y z
N MET A 1 37.68 35.39 -40.31
CA MET A 1 36.71 34.37 -40.47
C MET A 1 35.43 34.87 -39.81
N PRO A 2 34.29 34.96 -40.50
CA PRO A 2 33.18 35.78 -40.07
C PRO A 2 32.22 35.05 -39.15
N PHE A 3 31.71 35.76 -38.15
CA PHE A 3 30.63 35.39 -37.25
C PHE A 3 29.31 35.34 -38.01
N LEU A 4 28.56 34.26 -37.88
CA LEU A 4 27.17 34.14 -38.33
C LEU A 4 26.22 34.53 -37.20
N ASN A 5 25.53 35.65 -37.36
CA ASN A 5 24.39 36.10 -36.56
C ASN A 5 23.14 35.30 -36.92
N PHE A 6 22.50 34.65 -35.94
CA PHE A 6 21.14 34.16 -36.05
C PHE A 6 20.17 35.07 -35.27
N PRO A 7 19.05 35.45 -35.86
CA PRO A 7 18.08 36.33 -35.20
C PRO A 7 17.23 35.58 -34.17
N ARG A 8 17.09 36.18 -32.99
CA ARG A 8 16.12 35.79 -31.96
C ARG A 8 14.69 35.94 -32.47
N LYS A 9 13.96 34.86 -32.65
CA LYS A 9 12.50 34.89 -32.80
C LYS A 9 11.87 34.56 -31.44
N SER A 10 11.17 35.56 -30.91
CA SER A 10 10.31 35.42 -29.74
C SER A 10 9.12 34.53 -30.09
N PHE A 11 8.92 33.41 -29.37
CA PHE A 11 7.69 32.65 -29.43
C PHE A 11 6.73 33.21 -28.37
N ALA A 12 5.68 33.87 -28.86
CA ALA A 12 4.53 34.20 -28.04
C ALA A 12 3.64 32.99 -27.93
N LEU A 13 3.41 32.53 -26.69
CA LEU A 13 2.47 31.45 -26.36
C LEU A 13 1.06 32.03 -26.39
N ALA A 14 0.30 31.76 -27.46
CA ALA A 14 -1.12 32.11 -27.53
C ALA A 14 -1.93 31.05 -26.79
N ALA A 15 -2.56 31.44 -25.67
CA ALA A 15 -3.56 30.65 -24.98
C ALA A 15 -4.85 30.65 -25.84
N VAL A 16 -5.23 29.48 -26.34
CA VAL A 16 -6.55 29.25 -26.93
C VAL A 16 -7.49 28.75 -25.84
N CYS A 17 -8.34 29.65 -25.32
CA CYS A 17 -9.51 29.31 -24.56
C CYS A 17 -10.63 28.82 -25.48
N SER A 18 -10.90 27.53 -25.55
CA SER A 18 -12.10 27.01 -26.21
C SER A 18 -13.20 26.87 -25.17
N ILE A 19 -14.19 27.76 -25.24
CA ILE A 19 -15.43 27.68 -24.47
C ILE A 19 -16.34 26.66 -25.16
N PHE A 20 -16.56 25.51 -24.51
CA PHE A 20 -17.65 24.61 -24.85
C PHE A 20 -18.84 24.88 -23.94
N LEU A 21 -19.88 25.46 -24.49
CA LEU A 21 -21.22 25.46 -23.90
C LEU A 21 -21.81 24.08 -23.97
N LEU A 22 -21.96 23.42 -22.83
CA LEU A 22 -22.72 22.19 -22.71
C LEU A 22 -24.14 22.49 -22.33
N ALA A 23 -25.07 21.98 -23.14
CA ALA A 23 -26.49 22.03 -22.93
C ALA A 23 -26.85 21.17 -21.68
N CYS A 24 -27.60 21.75 -20.75
CA CYS A 24 -28.22 21.03 -19.62
C CYS A 24 -29.33 20.10 -20.14
N GLY A 25 -29.03 18.80 -20.16
CA GLY A 25 -30.05 17.77 -20.14
C GLY A 25 -30.31 17.39 -18.69
N SER A 26 -31.55 17.53 -18.23
CA SER A 26 -32.00 17.05 -16.93
C SER A 26 -32.11 15.53 -16.97
N GLU A 27 -31.08 14.84 -16.53
CA GLU A 27 -31.19 13.43 -16.21
C GLU A 27 -31.58 13.25 -14.74
N ASP A 28 -32.62 12.48 -14.57
CA ASP A 28 -33.18 12.02 -13.31
C ASP A 28 -32.05 11.37 -12.47
N ARG A 29 -31.57 12.07 -11.44
CA ARG A 29 -30.62 11.52 -10.47
C ARG A 29 -31.37 10.54 -9.58
N SER A 30 -31.56 9.31 -10.06
CA SER A 30 -31.76 8.19 -9.15
C SER A 30 -30.56 8.14 -8.20
N ALA A 31 -30.82 8.22 -6.89
CA ALA A 31 -29.82 8.11 -5.86
C ALA A 31 -28.88 6.92 -6.17
N PRO A 32 -27.55 7.07 -6.02
CA PRO A 32 -26.64 5.95 -6.23
C PRO A 32 -27.11 4.80 -5.34
N ARG A 33 -27.41 3.65 -5.95
CA ARG A 33 -27.61 2.42 -5.20
C ARG A 33 -26.32 2.21 -4.42
N SER A 34 -26.38 2.37 -3.10
CA SER A 34 -25.30 1.97 -2.23
C SER A 34 -24.99 0.52 -2.61
N LEU A 35 -23.75 0.26 -2.96
CA LEU A 35 -23.25 -1.08 -2.81
C LEU A 35 -23.51 -1.44 -1.36
N ALA A 36 -24.50 -2.28 -1.15
CA ALA A 36 -24.47 -3.09 0.02
C ALA A 36 -23.18 -3.91 -0.12
N ALA A 37 -22.03 -3.32 0.20
CA ALA A 37 -20.92 -4.07 0.67
C ALA A 37 -21.57 -5.06 1.63
N ASN A 38 -21.35 -6.34 1.46
CA ASN A 38 -21.48 -7.25 2.57
C ASN A 38 -20.37 -6.82 3.52
N VAL A 39 -20.52 -5.66 4.15
CA VAL A 39 -19.71 -5.25 5.28
C VAL A 39 -20.10 -6.26 6.34
N THR A 40 -19.39 -7.37 6.36
CA THR A 40 -19.57 -8.43 7.32
C THR A 40 -19.16 -8.01 8.71
N ASN A 41 -18.47 -6.86 8.82
CA ASN A 41 -18.01 -6.33 10.09
C ASN A 41 -19.19 -5.70 10.83
N SER A 42 -19.58 -6.33 11.93
CA SER A 42 -20.49 -5.73 12.91
C SER A 42 -19.91 -4.38 13.35
N PRO A 43 -20.75 -3.35 13.62
CA PRO A 43 -20.29 -2.11 14.26
C PRO A 43 -19.51 -2.33 15.56
N CYS A 44 -19.63 -3.53 16.15
CA CYS A 44 -18.90 -3.95 17.34
C CYS A 44 -17.56 -4.64 17.03
N ASP A 45 -17.22 -4.84 15.77
CA ASP A 45 -15.95 -5.46 15.37
C ASP A 45 -14.83 -4.41 15.35
N ARG A 46 -13.70 -4.77 15.94
CA ARG A 46 -12.50 -3.94 16.03
C ARG A 46 -11.35 -4.49 15.17
N SER A 47 -11.60 -5.44 14.31
CA SER A 47 -10.56 -6.02 13.44
C SER A 47 -10.09 -5.02 12.39
N SER A 48 -11.02 -4.21 11.85
CA SER A 48 -10.72 -3.11 10.94
C SER A 48 -11.88 -2.10 10.88
N TRP A 49 -11.59 -0.87 10.44
CA TRP A 49 -12.59 0.19 10.31
C TRP A 49 -12.24 1.21 9.23
N VAL A 50 -13.20 2.04 8.87
CA VAL A 50 -12.97 3.24 8.05
C VAL A 50 -12.53 4.38 8.97
N ALA A 51 -11.38 4.99 8.70
CA ALA A 51 -10.89 6.12 9.48
C ALA A 51 -11.84 7.33 9.40
N GLY A 52 -11.99 8.07 10.51
CA GLY A 52 -12.90 9.20 10.63
C GLY A 52 -14.38 8.81 10.73
N SER A 53 -14.71 7.54 10.99
CA SER A 53 -16.08 7.05 11.03
C SER A 53 -16.70 7.09 12.43
N THR A 54 -18.02 7.28 12.46
CA THR A 54 -18.84 7.19 13.69
C THR A 54 -19.90 6.12 13.53
N GLU A 55 -20.01 5.24 14.52
CA GLU A 55 -20.97 4.13 14.53
C GLU A 55 -21.55 3.93 15.93
N TYR A 56 -22.56 3.06 16.05
CA TYR A 56 -23.14 2.66 17.33
C TYR A 56 -23.08 1.15 17.50
N CYS A 57 -22.62 0.71 18.66
CA CYS A 57 -22.62 -0.68 19.07
C CYS A 57 -23.36 -0.83 20.40
N GLN A 58 -24.57 -1.43 20.37
CA GLN A 58 -25.38 -1.68 21.57
C GLN A 58 -25.50 -0.47 22.51
N GLY A 59 -25.76 0.71 21.93
CA GLY A 59 -25.92 1.96 22.68
C GLY A 59 -24.59 2.66 23.05
N THR A 60 -23.46 2.16 22.60
CA THR A 60 -22.19 2.90 22.67
C THR A 60 -21.97 3.58 21.33
N LEU A 61 -21.86 4.93 21.34
CA LEU A 61 -21.32 5.64 20.19
C LEU A 61 -19.82 5.41 20.16
N ILE A 62 -19.29 5.07 18.99
CA ILE A 62 -17.87 4.80 18.75
C ILE A 62 -17.42 5.67 17.58
N TYR A 63 -16.52 6.59 17.85
CA TYR A 63 -15.76 7.31 16.84
C TYR A 63 -14.40 6.63 16.67
N ARG A 64 -14.03 6.35 15.42
CA ARG A 64 -12.75 5.71 15.06
C ARG A 64 -11.92 6.65 14.25
N ASP A 65 -10.79 7.03 14.81
CA ASP A 65 -9.92 8.04 14.21
C ASP A 65 -8.99 7.46 13.14
N TYR A 66 -8.28 8.34 12.50
CA TYR A 66 -7.05 8.06 11.77
C TYR A 66 -5.98 7.63 12.78
N VAL A 67 -4.93 7.00 12.34
CA VAL A 67 -3.81 6.62 13.21
C VAL A 67 -2.52 7.26 12.74
N TYR A 68 -1.65 7.63 13.67
CA TYR A 68 -0.41 8.36 13.42
C TYR A 68 -0.63 9.75 12.80
N ASP A 69 -1.70 10.43 13.18
CA ASP A 69 -2.08 11.74 12.67
C ASP A 69 -2.04 12.85 13.74
N ASP A 70 -1.40 12.59 14.88
CA ASP A 70 -1.22 13.43 16.03
C ASP A 70 -0.10 14.48 15.88
N PHE A 71 -0.17 15.30 14.85
CA PHE A 71 0.87 16.32 14.57
C PHE A 71 0.51 17.74 15.04
N GLY A 72 -0.63 17.92 15.69
CA GLY A 72 -1.06 19.20 16.25
C GLY A 72 -1.17 20.31 15.20
N ALA A 73 -0.82 21.50 15.60
CA ALA A 73 -0.75 22.68 14.74
C ALA A 73 0.61 22.76 14.04
N ASP A 74 1.00 21.76 13.25
CA ASP A 74 2.24 21.82 12.48
C ASP A 74 2.15 22.89 11.39
N ALA A 75 2.39 24.15 11.78
CA ALA A 75 2.33 25.30 10.87
C ALA A 75 3.37 25.24 9.73
N GLY A 76 4.39 24.41 9.87
CA GLY A 76 5.36 24.17 8.81
C GLY A 76 4.73 23.57 7.56
N LEU A 77 3.58 22.90 7.69
CA LEU A 77 2.81 22.34 6.60
C LEU A 77 2.07 23.38 5.78
N ILE A 78 1.52 24.36 6.44
CA ILE A 78 0.51 25.27 5.88
C ILE A 78 1.11 26.65 5.61
N ALA A 79 2.14 27.04 6.35
CA ALA A 79 2.77 28.34 6.27
C ALA A 79 3.32 28.61 4.85
N GLY A 80 2.74 29.58 4.18
CA GLY A 80 3.17 30.08 2.88
C GLY A 80 2.57 29.35 1.67
N GLY A 81 1.66 28.40 1.86
CA GLY A 81 0.96 27.72 0.77
C GLY A 81 1.88 26.89 -0.13
N PRO A 82 1.31 26.25 -1.16
CA PRO A 82 2.04 25.35 -2.04
C PRO A 82 2.81 26.16 -3.12
N THR A 83 4.04 26.52 -2.84
CA THR A 83 4.97 27.08 -3.82
C THR A 83 6.18 26.18 -3.96
N VAL A 84 6.83 26.22 -5.14
CA VAL A 84 8.07 25.47 -5.38
C VAL A 84 9.13 25.82 -4.33
N LEU A 85 9.22 27.08 -3.94
CA LEU A 85 10.17 27.52 -2.91
C LEU A 85 9.84 26.91 -1.53
N ASN A 86 8.57 26.88 -1.15
CA ASN A 86 8.15 26.26 0.09
C ASN A 86 8.38 24.76 0.09
N VAL A 87 8.11 24.10 -1.02
CA VAL A 87 8.47 22.69 -1.21
C VAL A 87 9.95 22.49 -0.95
N THR A 88 10.81 23.24 -1.63
CA THR A 88 12.26 23.11 -1.49
C THR A 88 12.72 23.39 -0.05
N THR A 89 12.21 24.43 0.59
CA THR A 89 12.57 24.80 1.96
C THR A 89 12.15 23.72 2.94
N ARG A 90 10.95 23.18 2.80
CA ARG A 90 10.43 22.12 3.67
C ARG A 90 11.18 20.81 3.47
N LEU A 91 11.45 20.46 2.22
CA LEU A 91 12.26 19.30 1.88
C LEU A 91 13.66 19.41 2.48
N GLY A 92 14.28 20.58 2.42
CA GLY A 92 15.56 20.86 3.06
C GLY A 92 15.51 20.74 4.58
N GLN A 93 14.45 21.22 5.21
CA GLN A 93 14.29 21.12 6.67
C GLN A 93 14.14 19.69 7.17
N ARG A 94 13.56 18.82 6.34
CA ARG A 94 13.38 17.41 6.70
C ARG A 94 14.48 16.50 6.12
N GLY A 95 15.47 17.08 5.47
CA GLY A 95 16.57 16.33 4.87
C GLY A 95 16.17 15.46 3.69
N ASN A 96 14.90 15.52 3.25
CA ASN A 96 14.39 14.72 2.17
C ASN A 96 13.81 15.60 1.05
N PRO A 97 14.44 15.63 -0.15
CA PRO A 97 13.96 16.44 -1.27
C PRO A 97 12.62 15.98 -1.86
N PHE A 98 12.11 14.80 -1.47
CA PHE A 98 10.87 14.22 -1.97
C PHE A 98 9.78 14.10 -0.89
N ALA A 99 10.07 14.48 0.36
CA ALA A 99 9.05 14.56 1.39
C ALA A 99 8.07 15.68 1.04
N THR A 100 6.93 15.30 0.54
CA THR A 100 5.95 16.24 0.02
C THR A 100 5.10 16.87 1.11
N THR A 101 4.96 16.18 2.24
CA THR A 101 4.32 16.70 3.45
C THR A 101 4.88 16.01 4.69
N PRO A 102 4.72 16.57 5.89
CA PRO A 102 4.95 15.86 7.12
C PRO A 102 4.09 14.62 7.32
N SER A 103 2.94 14.55 6.67
CA SER A 103 2.11 13.35 6.68
C SER A 103 2.72 12.14 5.95
N LEU A 104 3.79 12.31 5.22
CA LEU A 104 4.60 11.19 4.72
C LEU A 104 5.45 10.57 5.81
N LEU A 105 5.90 11.38 6.73
CA LEU A 105 6.60 10.97 7.92
C LEU A 105 5.56 10.95 9.02
N ALA A 106 5.51 9.94 9.84
CA ALA A 106 4.69 9.99 11.03
C ALA A 106 4.91 11.36 11.67
N PRO A 107 3.89 12.18 11.88
CA PRO A 107 4.05 13.57 12.30
C PRO A 107 4.87 13.73 13.57
N SER A 108 4.65 12.82 14.52
CA SER A 108 5.42 12.73 15.75
C SER A 108 6.88 12.33 15.53
N ALA A 109 7.19 11.63 14.46
CA ALA A 109 8.54 11.19 14.14
C ALA A 109 9.39 12.29 13.48
N GLY A 110 8.77 13.12 12.68
CA GLY A 110 9.43 14.24 12.00
C GLY A 110 9.15 15.59 12.66
N ASP A 111 8.27 15.65 13.62
CA ASP A 111 7.83 16.84 14.30
C ASP A 111 8.61 17.04 15.63
N VAL A 112 9.06 18.23 15.82
CA VAL A 112 9.69 18.64 17.10
C VAL A 112 8.70 18.95 18.22
N THR A 113 7.40 18.73 17.99
CA THR A 113 6.35 19.04 18.94
C THR A 113 6.27 18.09 20.13
N TYR A 114 6.74 16.84 19.95
CA TYR A 114 6.85 15.89 21.06
C TYR A 114 8.19 15.98 21.78
N PRO A 115 8.21 15.84 23.11
CA PRO A 115 9.45 15.54 23.84
C PRO A 115 10.04 14.20 23.38
N ALA A 116 11.36 14.07 23.47
CA ALA A 116 12.04 12.83 23.10
C ALA A 116 11.46 11.62 23.87
N GLY A 117 11.14 10.57 23.17
CA GLY A 117 10.59 9.33 23.72
C GLY A 117 9.09 9.32 23.98
N LEU A 118 8.35 10.39 23.64
CA LEU A 118 6.91 10.47 23.84
C LEU A 118 6.11 10.53 22.52
N THR A 119 6.61 9.90 21.47
CA THR A 119 5.93 9.87 20.17
C THR A 119 4.57 9.17 20.25
N ASN A 120 3.55 9.75 19.58
CA ASN A 120 2.18 9.22 19.48
C ASN A 120 1.41 9.08 20.82
N THR A 121 1.83 9.77 21.90
CA THR A 121 1.11 9.72 23.17
C THR A 121 -0.17 10.58 23.20
N ALA A 122 -0.47 11.29 22.15
CA ALA A 122 -1.73 12.01 21.97
C ALA A 122 -2.42 11.67 20.64
N ASP A 123 -2.10 10.53 20.06
CA ASP A 123 -2.74 9.97 18.87
C ASP A 123 -3.99 9.20 19.27
N LEU A 124 -5.17 9.73 18.95
CA LEU A 124 -6.46 9.13 19.26
C LEU A 124 -6.74 8.01 18.27
N VAL A 125 -7.05 6.83 18.78
CA VAL A 125 -7.49 5.68 17.94
C VAL A 125 -9.00 5.54 17.99
N GLU A 126 -9.58 5.62 19.18
CA GLU A 126 -11.02 5.43 19.39
C GLU A 126 -11.51 6.29 20.54
N LEU A 127 -12.66 6.92 20.33
CA LEU A 127 -13.46 7.53 21.41
C LEU A 127 -14.79 6.79 21.50
N SER A 128 -15.10 6.24 22.66
CA SER A 128 -16.41 5.64 22.91
C SER A 128 -17.20 6.43 23.98
N LEU A 129 -18.50 6.57 23.73
CA LEU A 129 -19.45 7.23 24.66
C LEU A 129 -20.60 6.27 24.97
N SER A 130 -20.85 5.99 26.25
CA SER A 130 -21.96 5.14 26.70
C SER A 130 -22.65 5.74 27.92
N VAL A 131 -23.93 5.39 28.10
CA VAL A 131 -24.74 5.82 29.24
C VAL A 131 -25.25 4.60 30.01
N SER A 132 -24.94 4.53 31.28
CA SER A 132 -25.45 3.51 32.19
C SER A 132 -26.13 4.18 33.39
N GLY A 133 -27.44 3.98 33.54
CA GLY A 133 -28.21 4.67 34.58
C GLY A 133 -28.12 6.20 34.45
N ASN A 134 -27.52 6.85 35.44
CA ASN A 134 -27.29 8.30 35.44
C ASN A 134 -25.80 8.67 35.25
N GLU A 135 -24.98 7.76 34.74
CA GLU A 135 -23.57 8.00 34.50
C GLU A 135 -23.28 7.95 32.98
N LEU A 136 -22.55 8.96 32.48
CA LEU A 136 -21.91 8.99 31.17
C LEU A 136 -20.46 8.56 31.36
N LEU A 137 -20.06 7.55 30.59
CA LEU A 137 -18.69 7.10 30.43
C LEU A 137 -18.17 7.51 29.05
N ALA A 138 -17.07 8.23 29.01
CA ALA A 138 -16.26 8.43 27.81
C ALA A 138 -14.93 7.72 27.98
N GLU A 139 -14.55 6.90 27.01
CA GLU A 139 -13.27 6.20 26.99
C GLU A 139 -12.49 6.60 25.75
N PHE A 140 -11.24 7.01 25.93
CA PHE A 140 -10.32 7.39 24.88
C PHE A 140 -9.24 6.33 24.81
N GLU A 141 -9.11 5.66 23.69
CA GLU A 141 -7.97 4.79 23.41
C GLU A 141 -6.97 5.55 22.55
N LEU A 142 -5.74 5.64 23.04
CA LEU A 142 -4.62 6.28 22.33
C LEU A 142 -3.76 5.20 21.65
N ASN A 143 -3.00 5.59 20.64
CA ASN A 143 -2.08 4.69 19.95
C ASN A 143 -0.99 4.19 20.91
N THR A 144 -0.47 5.08 21.75
CA THR A 144 0.51 4.74 22.79
C THR A 144 0.33 5.61 24.02
N LEU A 145 0.70 5.05 25.17
CA LEU A 145 0.80 5.77 26.44
C LEU A 145 1.92 5.14 27.27
N PHE A 146 3.07 5.81 27.35
CA PHE A 146 4.22 5.26 28.08
C PHE A 146 4.09 5.43 29.59
N ASN A 147 3.51 6.57 30.04
CA ASN A 147 3.23 6.84 31.44
C ASN A 147 1.79 7.34 31.62
N ALA A 148 1.25 7.17 32.80
CA ALA A 148 -0.14 7.54 33.10
C ALA A 148 -0.47 9.02 32.83
N ASN A 149 0.51 9.92 32.85
CA ASN A 149 0.32 11.36 32.71
C ASN A 149 0.86 11.95 31.40
N ASP A 150 1.10 11.15 30.38
CA ASP A 150 1.67 11.63 29.11
C ASP A 150 0.66 12.43 28.27
N ALA A 151 -0.63 12.22 28.49
CA ALA A 151 -1.70 12.88 27.74
C ALA A 151 -2.79 13.47 28.64
N ILE A 152 -3.51 14.45 28.10
CA ILE A 152 -4.75 15.02 28.68
C ILE A 152 -5.84 14.83 27.62
N VAL A 153 -6.97 14.21 27.99
CA VAL A 153 -8.15 14.13 27.13
C VAL A 153 -9.24 15.05 27.65
N ALA A 154 -10.01 15.61 26.73
CA ALA A 154 -11.13 16.50 27.06
C ALA A 154 -12.37 16.13 26.24
N LEU A 155 -13.53 16.16 26.89
CA LEU A 155 -14.85 16.02 26.29
C LEU A 155 -15.66 17.30 26.60
N ALA A 156 -16.14 17.93 25.52
CA ALA A 156 -17.08 19.06 25.61
C ALA A 156 -18.46 18.62 25.06
N ILE A 157 -19.51 19.00 25.78
CA ILE A 157 -20.90 18.65 25.43
C ILE A 157 -21.73 19.94 25.39
N ASP A 158 -22.29 20.21 24.21
CA ASP A 158 -23.34 21.20 24.00
C ASP A 158 -24.69 20.46 24.25
N THR A 159 -25.35 20.81 25.34
CA THR A 159 -26.51 20.09 25.87
C THR A 159 -27.84 20.55 25.24
N ASP A 160 -27.85 21.72 24.64
CA ASP A 160 -29.00 22.28 23.92
C ASP A 160 -28.83 22.26 22.37
N ASN A 161 -27.66 21.76 21.91
CA ASN A 161 -27.29 21.71 20.48
C ASN A 161 -27.40 23.08 19.80
N ASN A 162 -26.93 24.13 20.46
CA ASN A 162 -26.99 25.50 19.99
C ASN A 162 -25.64 26.21 20.09
N ALA A 163 -24.94 26.24 18.96
CA ALA A 163 -23.60 26.87 18.88
C ALA A 163 -23.57 28.38 19.22
N ALA A 164 -24.72 29.02 19.44
CA ALA A 164 -24.80 30.43 19.86
C ALA A 164 -24.79 30.60 21.38
N THR A 165 -24.98 29.55 22.15
CA THR A 165 -24.95 29.54 23.62
C THR A 165 -23.71 28.79 24.08
N GLY A 166 -23.17 29.17 25.26
CA GLY A 166 -21.99 28.51 25.81
C GLY A 166 -20.71 28.67 24.98
N GLY A 167 -19.75 27.76 25.20
CA GLY A 167 -18.45 27.78 24.52
C GLY A 167 -17.36 28.55 25.24
N GLY A 168 -16.15 28.56 24.69
CA GLY A 168 -14.98 29.23 25.20
C GLY A 168 -13.72 28.38 25.20
N ALA A 169 -12.74 28.77 26.02
CA ALA A 169 -11.46 28.08 26.13
C ALA A 169 -11.58 26.73 26.86
N TRP A 170 -10.85 25.73 26.42
CA TRP A 170 -10.81 24.37 27.00
C TRP A 170 -9.64 24.25 28.01
N THR A 171 -9.69 24.95 29.12
CA THR A 171 -8.61 24.86 30.09
C THR A 171 -8.52 23.49 30.74
N PRO A 172 -7.31 22.83 30.77
CA PRO A 172 -5.98 23.35 30.45
C PRO A 172 -5.55 23.18 28.96
N LEU A 173 -6.39 22.67 28.08
CA LEU A 173 -6.06 22.52 26.69
C LEU A 173 -6.00 23.88 25.99
N GLN A 174 -5.04 24.03 25.06
CA GLN A 174 -4.76 25.29 24.37
C GLN A 174 -5.63 25.52 23.14
N VAL A 175 -6.93 25.24 23.26
CA VAL A 175 -7.93 25.40 22.18
C VAL A 175 -9.21 26.03 22.75
N SER A 176 -10.09 26.42 21.85
CA SER A 176 -11.44 26.91 22.16
C SER A 176 -12.46 26.33 21.16
N SER A 177 -13.73 26.30 21.56
CA SER A 177 -14.83 26.04 20.64
C SER A 177 -16.12 26.70 21.12
N ARG A 178 -17.10 26.78 20.24
CA ARG A 178 -18.44 27.33 20.49
C ARG A 178 -19.42 26.27 20.94
N GLY A 179 -20.44 26.67 21.66
CA GLY A 179 -21.65 25.89 21.92
C GLY A 179 -21.64 25.04 23.18
N TRP A 180 -20.50 24.60 23.67
CA TRP A 180 -20.46 23.67 24.79
C TRP A 180 -20.91 24.31 26.14
N ASP A 181 -21.67 23.52 26.91
CA ASP A 181 -22.12 23.86 28.26
C ASP A 181 -21.35 23.12 29.35
N VAL A 182 -20.86 21.94 29.01
CA VAL A 182 -20.14 21.06 29.92
C VAL A 182 -18.81 20.69 29.31
N LEU A 183 -17.71 20.96 30.04
CA LEU A 183 -16.36 20.55 29.68
C LEU A 183 -15.78 19.72 30.83
N LYS A 184 -15.22 18.55 30.48
CA LYS A 184 -14.52 17.66 31.40
C LYS A 184 -13.18 17.25 30.83
N THR A 185 -12.19 17.12 31.71
CA THR A 185 -10.82 16.69 31.36
C THR A 185 -10.36 15.57 32.26
N VAL A 186 -9.51 14.71 31.75
CA VAL A 186 -8.77 13.66 32.49
C VAL A 186 -7.33 13.67 32.02
N ALA A 187 -6.40 13.60 32.98
CA ALA A 187 -4.96 13.63 32.74
C ALA A 187 -4.22 12.40 33.33
N VAL A 188 -4.96 11.37 33.69
CA VAL A 188 -4.40 10.12 34.21
C VAL A 188 -5.02 8.95 33.44
N GLY A 189 -4.18 8.23 32.74
CA GLY A 189 -4.57 7.07 31.95
C GLY A 189 -3.94 5.78 32.49
N ASP A 190 -4.27 4.69 31.82
CA ASP A 190 -3.70 3.38 32.04
C ASP A 190 -2.75 3.01 30.89
N PRO A 191 -1.43 3.00 31.11
CA PRO A 191 -0.45 2.67 30.06
C PRO A 191 -0.53 1.20 29.59
N VAL A 192 -1.15 0.31 30.34
CA VAL A 192 -1.30 -1.09 29.95
C VAL A 192 -2.34 -1.24 28.83
N SER A 193 -3.40 -0.45 28.91
CA SER A 193 -4.48 -0.45 27.92
C SER A 193 -4.44 0.72 26.94
N ASN A 194 -3.52 1.66 27.12
CA ASN A 194 -3.45 2.95 26.41
C ASN A 194 -4.75 3.76 26.49
N ARG A 195 -5.44 3.75 27.65
CA ARG A 195 -6.77 4.34 27.79
C ARG A 195 -6.86 5.37 28.91
N LEU A 196 -7.65 6.42 28.62
CA LEU A 196 -8.11 7.38 29.61
C LEU A 196 -9.63 7.31 29.70
N GLN A 197 -10.17 7.24 30.91
CA GLN A 197 -11.61 7.15 31.17
C GLN A 197 -12.12 8.40 31.89
N LEU A 198 -13.17 8.98 31.33
CA LEU A 198 -13.89 10.12 31.93
C LEU A 198 -15.29 9.66 32.31
N ARG A 199 -15.64 9.88 33.61
CA ARG A 199 -16.96 9.57 34.16
C ARG A 199 -17.59 10.83 34.68
N MET A 200 -18.91 10.99 34.43
CA MET A 200 -19.68 12.14 34.91
C MET A 200 -21.18 11.82 34.98
N PRO A 201 -21.98 12.53 35.77
CA PRO A 201 -23.42 12.47 35.67
C PRO A 201 -23.88 12.79 34.24
N VAL A 202 -24.92 12.09 33.76
CA VAL A 202 -25.48 12.36 32.43
C VAL A 202 -25.94 13.82 32.38
N PRO A 203 -25.41 14.65 31.45
CA PRO A 203 -25.85 16.02 31.27
C PRO A 203 -27.33 16.13 30.88
N ALA A 204 -27.90 17.31 31.10
CA ALA A 204 -29.26 17.62 30.65
C ALA A 204 -29.36 17.57 29.11
N GLY A 205 -30.57 17.64 28.60
CA GLY A 205 -30.84 17.62 27.14
C GLY A 205 -31.12 16.24 26.59
N SER A 206 -31.73 16.21 25.43
CA SER A 206 -32.07 14.98 24.70
C SER A 206 -31.28 14.79 23.41
N VAL A 207 -30.70 15.88 22.92
CA VAL A 207 -29.78 15.92 21.76
C VAL A 207 -28.55 16.69 22.19
N TRP A 208 -27.41 16.09 22.02
CA TRP A 208 -26.13 16.73 22.34
C TRP A 208 -25.30 16.88 21.08
N ARG A 209 -24.50 17.96 21.03
CA ARG A 209 -23.34 18.00 20.17
C ARG A 209 -22.10 17.75 21.01
N VAL A 210 -21.32 16.76 20.65
CA VAL A 210 -20.12 16.37 21.40
C VAL A 210 -18.87 16.72 20.61
N GLN A 211 -17.84 17.16 21.30
CA GLN A 211 -16.52 17.48 20.79
C GLN A 211 -15.49 16.85 21.72
N ALA A 212 -14.37 16.39 21.20
CA ALA A 212 -13.31 15.86 22.04
C ALA A 212 -11.93 16.14 21.43
N ALA A 213 -10.93 16.18 22.30
CA ALA A 213 -9.56 16.46 21.92
C ALA A 213 -8.58 15.73 22.83
N VAL A 214 -7.39 15.45 22.29
CA VAL A 214 -6.26 14.88 23.02
C VAL A 214 -5.09 15.84 22.94
N ALA A 215 -4.47 16.08 24.09
CA ALA A 215 -3.33 16.98 24.24
C ALA A 215 -2.17 16.27 24.92
N GLN A 216 -0.96 16.75 24.67
CA GLN A 216 0.21 16.45 25.50
C GLN A 216 -0.01 16.92 26.95
N ALA A 217 0.79 16.43 27.88
CA ALA A 217 0.75 16.82 29.29
C ALA A 217 0.83 18.33 29.56
N ASN A 218 1.40 19.12 28.66
CA ASN A 218 1.49 20.58 28.73
C ASN A 218 0.22 21.29 28.20
N GLY A 219 -0.81 20.58 27.80
CA GLY A 219 -2.06 21.10 27.27
C GLY A 219 -2.04 21.45 25.79
N LYS A 220 -0.93 21.21 25.06
CA LYS A 220 -0.89 21.38 23.59
C LYS A 220 -1.70 20.29 22.93
N VAL A 221 -2.79 20.65 22.26
CA VAL A 221 -3.65 19.70 21.55
C VAL A 221 -2.94 19.21 20.31
N MET A 222 -2.93 17.89 20.15
CA MET A 222 -2.28 17.19 19.05
C MET A 222 -3.29 16.52 18.12
N ASN A 223 -4.47 16.14 18.65
CA ASN A 223 -5.47 15.40 17.89
C ASN A 223 -6.90 15.81 18.33
N VAL A 224 -7.85 15.82 17.41
CA VAL A 224 -9.27 16.11 17.67
C VAL A 224 -10.15 14.97 17.16
N ALA A 225 -11.17 14.62 17.93
CA ALA A 225 -12.16 13.64 17.53
C ALA A 225 -13.20 14.21 16.54
N PHE A 226 -13.95 13.33 15.90
CA PHE A 226 -15.05 13.63 14.99
C PHE A 226 -14.62 14.38 13.72
N ARG A 227 -13.46 14.04 13.22
CA ARG A 227 -13.04 14.33 11.86
C ARG A 227 -13.88 13.46 10.91
N GLY A 228 -14.27 13.93 9.76
CA GLY A 228 -15.08 13.16 8.84
C GLY A 228 -14.28 12.12 8.05
N MET A 229 -14.95 11.10 7.53
CA MET A 229 -14.36 10.14 6.59
C MET A 229 -13.89 10.81 5.27
N ASP A 230 -14.34 12.03 5.01
CA ASP A 230 -13.98 12.87 3.87
C ASP A 230 -12.77 13.78 4.16
N GLU A 231 -12.28 13.81 5.39
CA GLU A 231 -11.06 14.51 5.75
C GLU A 231 -9.83 13.68 5.40
N GLN A 232 -9.61 13.57 4.12
CA GLN A 232 -8.56 12.75 3.53
C GLN A 232 -7.65 13.60 2.68
N ALA A 233 -6.52 13.03 2.31
CA ALA A 233 -5.63 13.66 1.35
C ALA A 233 -6.38 13.96 0.05
N GLY A 234 -6.30 15.20 -0.42
CA GLY A 234 -6.96 15.61 -1.66
C GLY A 234 -6.34 14.92 -2.88
N ALA A 235 -7.18 14.48 -3.81
CA ALA A 235 -6.77 13.83 -5.05
C ALA A 235 -6.47 14.89 -6.13
N ASP A 236 -5.40 15.63 -5.96
CA ASP A 236 -5.08 16.76 -6.85
C ASP A 236 -3.97 16.41 -7.88
N GLY A 237 -3.75 15.13 -8.19
CA GLY A 237 -2.79 14.70 -9.19
C GLY A 237 -1.36 15.16 -8.85
N LEU A 238 -0.67 15.74 -9.85
CA LEU A 238 0.68 16.26 -9.67
C LEU A 238 0.81 17.26 -8.51
N GLN A 239 -0.18 18.09 -8.29
CA GLN A 239 -0.15 19.07 -7.20
C GLN A 239 -0.14 18.38 -5.84
N GLY A 240 -0.88 17.30 -5.69
CA GLY A 240 -0.90 16.50 -4.46
C GLY A 240 0.44 15.85 -4.16
N GLN A 241 1.24 15.57 -5.17
CA GLN A 241 2.53 14.88 -5.02
C GLN A 241 3.72 15.82 -4.90
N LEU A 242 3.76 16.85 -5.71
CA LEU A 242 4.88 17.80 -5.75
C LEU A 242 4.66 19.02 -4.86
N LEU A 243 3.41 19.34 -4.56
CA LEU A 243 3.05 20.49 -3.74
C LEU A 243 2.54 19.99 -2.38
N PRO A 244 3.24 20.29 -1.33
CA PRO A 244 3.16 19.57 -0.06
C PRO A 244 1.90 19.78 0.78
N ASN A 245 0.87 20.40 0.30
CA ASN A 245 -0.35 20.65 1.07
C ASN A 245 -1.53 19.81 0.64
N LYS A 246 -1.34 18.91 -0.34
CA LYS A 246 -2.44 18.20 -0.95
C LYS A 246 -2.01 16.82 -1.39
N GLY A 247 -2.92 15.87 -1.25
CA GLY A 247 -2.83 14.59 -1.92
C GLY A 247 -1.93 13.55 -1.28
N ASN A 248 -1.51 13.70 -0.04
CA ASN A 248 -0.62 12.72 0.56
C ASN A 248 -1.33 11.80 1.54
N TYR A 249 -1.31 12.11 2.82
CA TYR A 249 -1.83 11.21 3.84
C TYR A 249 -3.26 11.56 4.23
N TRP A 250 -3.49 12.84 4.55
CA TRP A 250 -4.78 13.44 4.90
C TRP A 250 -4.77 14.94 4.61
N GLU A 251 -5.94 15.57 4.66
CA GLU A 251 -6.04 17.01 4.59
C GLU A 251 -5.62 17.65 5.92
N ASP A 252 -5.05 18.86 5.84
CA ASP A 252 -4.53 19.58 6.98
C ASP A 252 -5.61 20.40 7.75
N LYS A 253 -6.87 19.96 7.73
CA LYS A 253 -7.96 20.65 8.43
C LYS A 253 -7.73 20.70 9.93
N GLN A 254 -7.27 19.59 10.52
CA GLN A 254 -6.90 19.53 11.92
C GLN A 254 -5.79 20.51 12.25
N ALA A 255 -4.68 20.48 11.50
CA ALA A 255 -3.56 21.38 11.72
C ALA A 255 -3.96 22.85 11.59
N ALA A 256 -4.79 23.20 10.61
CA ALA A 256 -5.30 24.55 10.42
C ALA A 256 -6.19 25.02 11.60
N ALA A 257 -7.07 24.17 12.08
CA ALA A 257 -7.91 24.47 13.25
C ALA A 257 -7.08 24.63 14.53
N LEU A 258 -6.14 23.74 14.77
CA LEU A 258 -5.26 23.82 15.93
C LEU A 258 -4.33 25.03 15.87
N ALA A 259 -3.87 25.43 14.68
CA ALA A 259 -3.09 26.65 14.49
C ALA A 259 -3.92 27.92 14.81
N SER A 260 -5.22 27.92 14.50
CA SER A 260 -6.14 29.02 14.85
C SER A 260 -6.57 28.98 16.33
N GLY A 261 -6.44 27.85 16.99
CA GLY A 261 -6.96 27.58 18.33
C GLY A 261 -8.48 27.36 18.38
N ASP A 262 -9.19 27.35 17.25
CA ASP A 262 -10.64 27.11 17.17
C ASP A 262 -10.93 25.75 16.54
N ILE A 263 -11.43 24.82 17.35
CA ILE A 263 -11.82 23.45 16.94
C ILE A 263 -13.33 23.30 16.77
N SER A 264 -14.08 24.39 16.67
CA SER A 264 -15.56 24.39 16.60
C SER A 264 -16.11 23.57 15.42
N GLN A 265 -15.36 23.38 14.35
CA GLN A 265 -15.80 22.61 13.20
C GLN A 265 -15.91 21.10 13.46
N PHE A 266 -15.14 20.56 14.40
CA PHE A 266 -15.17 19.13 14.73
C PHE A 266 -16.21 18.84 15.79
N GLY A 267 -16.98 17.79 15.62
CA GLY A 267 -17.99 17.35 16.58
C GLY A 267 -19.10 16.53 15.94
N GLU A 268 -19.74 15.72 16.75
CA GLU A 268 -20.81 14.82 16.35
C GLU A 268 -22.10 15.15 17.10
N THR A 269 -23.24 15.11 16.42
CA THR A 269 -24.57 15.30 17.04
C THR A 269 -25.23 13.95 17.30
N LEU A 270 -25.58 13.69 18.54
CA LEU A 270 -26.17 12.44 18.99
C LEU A 270 -27.47 12.66 19.78
N ARG A 271 -28.33 11.66 19.78
CA ARG A 271 -29.50 11.62 20.67
C ARG A 271 -29.20 10.72 21.86
N VAL A 272 -29.45 11.24 23.07
CA VAL A 272 -29.24 10.49 24.32
C VAL A 272 -30.04 9.20 24.38
N ALA A 273 -31.22 9.20 23.74
CA ALA A 273 -32.05 8.02 23.62
C ALA A 273 -31.37 6.88 22.84
N ASP A 274 -30.52 7.20 21.86
CA ASP A 274 -29.81 6.19 21.06
C ASP A 274 -28.78 5.43 21.93
N LEU A 275 -28.12 6.15 22.85
CA LEU A 275 -27.22 5.55 23.83
C LEU A 275 -27.98 4.67 24.84
N ARG A 276 -29.14 5.15 25.35
CA ARG A 276 -29.92 4.44 26.37
C ARG A 276 -30.65 3.22 25.85
N ASN A 277 -31.09 3.25 24.58
CA ASN A 277 -31.92 2.21 23.97
C ASN A 277 -31.13 1.12 23.24
N GLY A 278 -29.80 1.13 23.34
CA GLY A 278 -28.98 0.08 22.77
C GLY A 278 -28.88 0.13 21.24
N LEU A 279 -28.89 1.34 20.63
CA LEU A 279 -28.78 1.46 19.17
C LEU A 279 -27.54 0.72 18.67
N THR A 280 -27.71 -0.02 17.58
CA THR A 280 -26.62 -0.59 16.79
C THR A 280 -26.78 -0.09 15.36
N LYS A 281 -25.78 0.65 14.87
CA LYS A 281 -25.79 1.28 13.55
C LYS A 281 -24.37 1.39 13.01
N ALA A 282 -24.12 0.77 11.86
CA ALA A 282 -22.83 0.90 11.17
C ALA A 282 -22.61 2.34 10.65
N ALA A 283 -21.35 2.70 10.51
CA ALA A 283 -20.97 3.89 9.78
C ALA A 283 -21.42 3.80 8.32
N PRO A 284 -21.68 4.93 7.65
CA PRO A 284 -21.93 4.94 6.21
C PRO A 284 -20.73 4.33 5.46
N ALA A 285 -21.01 3.51 4.44
CA ALA A 285 -19.97 3.00 3.57
C ALA A 285 -19.50 4.13 2.63
N PRO A 286 -18.24 4.53 2.65
CA PRO A 286 -17.73 5.55 1.74
C PRO A 286 -17.61 4.99 0.32
N VAL A 287 -17.60 5.90 -0.67
CA VAL A 287 -17.34 5.61 -2.09
C VAL A 287 -16.17 6.48 -2.53
N GLY A 288 -15.37 5.98 -3.45
CA GLY A 288 -14.15 6.66 -3.87
C GLY A 288 -12.98 6.37 -2.90
N PHE A 289 -12.03 7.30 -2.85
CA PHE A 289 -10.87 7.15 -1.98
C PHE A 289 -11.23 7.40 -0.51
N HIS A 290 -10.77 6.52 0.36
CA HIS A 290 -10.81 6.69 1.81
C HIS A 290 -9.70 5.85 2.46
N GLN A 291 -9.48 6.10 3.74
CA GLN A 291 -8.51 5.34 4.52
C GLN A 291 -9.21 4.32 5.40
N ARG A 292 -8.56 3.19 5.57
CA ARG A 292 -8.94 2.17 6.52
C ARG A 292 -7.79 1.88 7.47
N VAL A 293 -8.13 1.39 8.63
CA VAL A 293 -7.18 0.90 9.62
C VAL A 293 -7.52 -0.56 9.90
N TYR A 294 -6.52 -1.42 9.97
CA TYR A 294 -6.70 -2.79 10.42
C TYR A 294 -5.85 -3.08 11.67
N THR A 295 -6.29 -4.06 12.45
CA THR A 295 -5.58 -4.52 13.65
C THR A 295 -4.61 -5.64 13.28
N SER A 296 -3.33 -5.33 13.24
CA SER A 296 -2.29 -6.32 12.97
C SER A 296 -2.07 -7.26 14.15
N LYS A 297 -1.76 -8.51 13.86
CA LYS A 297 -1.32 -9.50 14.85
C LYS A 297 0.16 -9.33 15.22
N TYR A 298 0.91 -8.60 14.41
CA TYR A 298 2.35 -8.42 14.57
C TYR A 298 2.64 -7.04 15.12
N VAL A 299 2.79 -6.97 16.44
CA VAL A 299 3.10 -5.75 17.18
C VAL A 299 4.60 -5.74 17.43
N LEU A 300 5.29 -4.73 16.92
CA LEU A 300 6.74 -4.60 17.03
C LEU A 300 7.16 -3.73 18.23
N GLY A 301 6.23 -2.97 18.78
CA GLY A 301 6.45 -2.05 19.88
C GLY A 301 5.36 -0.99 19.96
N GLU A 302 5.69 0.14 20.54
CA GLU A 302 4.79 1.30 20.69
C GLU A 302 5.28 2.45 19.82
N GLY A 303 4.36 3.17 19.18
CA GLY A 303 4.64 4.37 18.40
C GLY A 303 5.42 4.13 17.12
N VAL A 304 6.43 4.93 16.87
CA VAL A 304 7.25 4.96 15.66
C VAL A 304 8.71 4.74 15.97
N GLU A 305 9.36 3.83 15.26
CA GLU A 305 10.81 3.67 15.26
C GLU A 305 11.40 4.46 14.09
N LEU A 306 12.42 5.29 14.38
CA LEU A 306 13.08 6.15 13.40
C LEU A 306 14.40 5.61 12.89
N ALA A 307 14.99 4.62 13.57
CA ALA A 307 16.32 4.09 13.28
C ALA A 307 16.24 2.61 12.89
N GLY A 308 17.25 2.15 12.16
CA GLY A 308 17.46 0.73 11.87
C GLY A 308 16.48 0.10 10.88
N VAL A 309 15.49 0.82 10.42
CA VAL A 309 14.52 0.31 9.47
C VAL A 309 15.16 0.18 8.10
N ALA A 310 14.93 -0.93 7.45
CA ALA A 310 15.48 -1.23 6.13
C ALA A 310 17.01 -1.10 6.04
N GLY A 311 17.72 -1.22 7.16
CA GLY A 311 19.19 -1.13 7.21
C GLY A 311 19.75 0.28 7.07
N ARG A 312 18.92 1.29 7.30
CA ARG A 312 19.32 2.71 7.21
C ARG A 312 19.20 3.41 8.55
N ASP A 313 20.14 3.21 9.44
CA ASP A 313 20.18 3.72 10.82
C ASP A 313 20.06 5.25 10.90
N GLY A 314 18.84 5.78 10.72
CA GLY A 314 18.58 7.20 10.91
C GLY A 314 19.26 8.13 9.91
N ASP A 315 19.78 7.64 8.80
CA ASP A 315 20.30 8.51 7.73
C ASP A 315 19.16 9.26 7.04
N THR A 316 19.18 10.57 7.17
CA THR A 316 18.17 11.49 6.61
C THR A 316 18.71 12.27 5.41
N THR A 317 19.82 11.87 4.81
CA THR A 317 20.56 12.70 3.86
C THR A 317 20.44 12.30 2.39
N GLY A 318 19.81 11.19 2.05
CA GLY A 318 19.68 10.72 0.68
C GLY A 318 18.25 10.37 0.29
N PHE A 319 18.01 10.09 -0.99
CA PHE A 319 16.77 9.53 -1.46
C PHE A 319 16.54 8.13 -0.85
N CYS A 320 15.31 7.84 -0.41
CA CYS A 320 14.98 6.64 0.36
C CYS A 320 15.78 6.50 1.67
N SER A 321 16.20 7.60 2.27
CA SER A 321 17.06 7.60 3.44
C SER A 321 16.30 7.76 4.75
N GLN A 322 15.13 8.39 4.71
CA GLN A 322 14.28 8.52 5.88
C GLN A 322 13.48 7.23 6.07
N SER A 323 13.89 6.43 7.01
CA SER A 323 13.22 5.19 7.33
C SER A 323 12.59 5.28 8.72
N PHE A 324 11.35 4.81 8.80
CA PHE A 324 10.65 4.58 10.05
C PHE A 324 9.69 3.41 9.90
N ASN A 325 9.31 2.80 11.02
CA ASN A 325 8.27 1.79 11.10
C ASN A 325 7.16 2.22 12.04
N TYR A 326 5.93 1.99 11.66
CA TYR A 326 4.81 2.00 12.59
C TYR A 326 4.79 0.68 13.38
N LEU A 327 5.18 0.76 14.65
CA LEU A 327 5.43 -0.41 15.49
C LEU A 327 4.14 -1.01 16.04
N GLY A 328 3.14 -0.18 16.27
CA GLY A 328 1.90 -0.54 16.96
C GLY A 328 1.01 -1.52 16.20
N LYS A 329 -0.04 -1.94 16.87
CA LYS A 329 -1.02 -2.90 16.35
C LYS A 329 -1.95 -2.34 15.26
N TYR A 330 -2.15 -1.03 15.20
CA TYR A 330 -3.06 -0.38 14.25
C TYR A 330 -2.29 0.10 13.03
N GLN A 331 -2.69 -0.40 11.86
CA GLN A 331 -1.98 -0.10 10.61
C GLN A 331 -2.95 0.47 9.57
N PRO A 332 -2.64 1.66 9.01
CA PRO A 332 -3.48 2.28 8.01
C PRO A 332 -3.19 1.76 6.60
N TYR A 333 -4.20 1.80 5.74
CA TYR A 333 -4.05 1.61 4.31
C TYR A 333 -5.06 2.45 3.52
N GLY A 334 -4.73 2.77 2.27
CA GLY A 334 -5.61 3.47 1.35
C GLY A 334 -6.49 2.50 0.55
N ILE A 335 -7.73 2.91 0.27
CA ILE A 335 -8.61 2.16 -0.59
C ILE A 335 -9.39 3.09 -1.51
N TYR A 336 -9.60 2.67 -2.74
CA TYR A 336 -10.50 3.33 -3.67
C TYR A 336 -11.59 2.37 -4.13
N LEU A 337 -12.83 2.73 -3.85
CA LEU A 337 -14.00 1.98 -4.31
C LEU A 337 -14.58 2.66 -5.56
N PRO A 338 -14.60 1.98 -6.72
CA PRO A 338 -15.22 2.53 -7.93
C PRO A 338 -16.67 2.94 -7.70
N LYS A 339 -17.12 4.01 -8.33
CA LYS A 339 -18.49 4.53 -8.21
C LYS A 339 -19.50 3.62 -8.87
N ALA A 340 -19.13 3.06 -10.03
CA ALA A 340 -19.93 2.06 -10.74
C ALA A 340 -19.32 0.69 -10.49
N GLN A 341 -19.94 -0.14 -9.66
CA GLN A 341 -19.36 -1.42 -9.31
C GLN A 341 -20.07 -2.59 -9.96
N PRO A 342 -19.32 -3.53 -10.56
CA PRO A 342 -19.85 -4.85 -10.90
C PRO A 342 -20.16 -5.63 -9.62
N ALA A 343 -20.90 -6.72 -9.73
CA ALA A 343 -21.27 -7.56 -8.59
C ALA A 343 -20.02 -8.12 -7.85
N LYS A 344 -18.89 -8.27 -8.54
CA LYS A 344 -17.61 -8.76 -8.01
C LYS A 344 -16.46 -8.06 -8.69
N PRO A 345 -16.00 -6.91 -8.18
CA PRO A 345 -14.81 -6.24 -8.72
C PRO A 345 -13.54 -7.05 -8.44
N GLY A 346 -12.55 -6.92 -9.31
CA GLY A 346 -11.20 -7.38 -9.01
C GLY A 346 -10.52 -6.48 -7.98
N ILE A 347 -9.39 -6.91 -7.44
CA ILE A 347 -8.52 -6.10 -6.57
C ILE A 347 -7.25 -5.73 -7.34
N GLN A 348 -6.83 -4.48 -7.23
CA GLN A 348 -5.48 -4.08 -7.59
C GLN A 348 -4.74 -3.56 -6.36
N VAL A 349 -3.67 -4.26 -5.99
CA VAL A 349 -2.77 -3.83 -4.92
C VAL A 349 -1.83 -2.77 -5.48
N VAL A 350 -1.76 -1.62 -4.81
CA VAL A 350 -1.02 -0.44 -5.27
C VAL A 350 0.06 -0.11 -4.26
N MET A 351 1.28 -0.51 -4.53
CA MET A 351 2.43 -0.31 -3.65
C MET A 351 3.15 0.98 -4.01
N HIS A 352 3.31 1.85 -3.02
CA HIS A 352 3.93 3.18 -3.19
C HIS A 352 5.45 3.11 -3.37
N GLY A 353 6.04 4.19 -3.89
CA GLY A 353 7.48 4.38 -4.00
C GLY A 353 8.15 4.76 -2.66
N CYS A 354 9.47 4.83 -2.67
CA CYS A 354 10.22 5.31 -1.51
C CYS A 354 9.71 6.67 -1.03
N GLU A 355 9.60 6.82 0.30
CA GLU A 355 9.22 8.08 0.98
C GLU A 355 7.84 8.60 0.59
N ALA A 356 7.05 7.76 -0.04
CA ALA A 356 5.64 7.95 -0.25
C ALA A 356 4.82 7.14 0.78
N ASN A 357 3.51 7.12 0.64
CA ASN A 357 2.62 6.41 1.55
C ASN A 357 1.41 5.82 0.81
N HIS A 358 0.53 5.17 1.55
CA HIS A 358 -0.67 4.52 1.06
C HIS A 358 -1.71 5.45 0.39
N ALA A 359 -1.57 6.76 0.50
CA ALA A 359 -2.44 7.72 -0.17
C ALA A 359 -1.83 8.31 -1.46
N SER A 360 -0.54 8.09 -1.71
CA SER A 360 0.20 8.81 -2.75
C SER A 360 -0.31 8.54 -4.17
N GLN A 361 -0.07 7.35 -4.69
CA GLN A 361 -0.43 7.01 -6.07
C GLN A 361 -1.94 6.77 -6.24
N ILE A 362 -2.55 6.09 -5.30
CA ILE A 362 -3.97 5.76 -5.34
C ILE A 362 -4.88 7.01 -5.33
N ASN A 363 -4.35 8.14 -4.86
CA ASN A 363 -5.10 9.39 -4.76
C ASN A 363 -5.01 10.27 -6.02
N GLN A 364 -4.35 9.81 -7.08
CA GLN A 364 -4.32 10.51 -8.36
C GLN A 364 -5.60 10.24 -9.17
N LEU A 365 -6.18 11.29 -9.73
CA LEU A 365 -7.47 11.19 -10.43
C LEU A 365 -7.40 10.31 -11.68
N GLY A 366 -6.34 10.43 -12.48
CA GLY A 366 -6.13 9.59 -13.65
C GLY A 366 -5.92 8.13 -13.28
N PHE A 367 -5.21 7.86 -12.19
CA PHE A 367 -5.03 6.50 -11.66
C PHE A 367 -6.36 5.90 -11.22
N GLN A 368 -7.16 6.63 -10.44
CA GLN A 368 -8.49 6.21 -10.01
C GLN A 368 -9.39 5.89 -11.19
N GLN A 369 -9.41 6.77 -12.20
CA GLN A 369 -10.22 6.57 -13.39
C GLN A 369 -9.76 5.34 -14.18
N GLN A 370 -8.48 5.28 -14.53
CA GLN A 370 -7.97 4.29 -15.48
C GLN A 370 -7.79 2.90 -14.87
N MET A 371 -7.37 2.82 -13.61
CA MET A 371 -7.15 1.54 -12.91
C MET A 371 -8.35 1.09 -12.09
N GLY A 372 -9.10 2.03 -11.51
CA GLY A 372 -10.29 1.77 -10.72
C GLY A 372 -11.55 1.68 -11.56
N GLU A 373 -12.03 2.82 -12.06
CA GLU A 373 -13.34 2.94 -12.74
C GLU A 373 -13.39 2.14 -14.05
N ASP A 374 -12.44 2.37 -14.97
CA ASP A 374 -12.43 1.76 -16.30
C ASP A 374 -12.21 0.24 -16.25
N ARG A 375 -11.64 -0.28 -15.18
CA ARG A 375 -11.35 -1.70 -14.97
C ARG A 375 -12.23 -2.37 -13.94
N ASN A 376 -13.13 -1.63 -13.30
CA ASN A 376 -13.99 -2.12 -12.22
C ASN A 376 -13.19 -2.83 -11.12
N ARG A 377 -12.13 -2.20 -10.65
CA ARG A 377 -11.25 -2.74 -9.60
C ARG A 377 -11.32 -1.91 -8.33
N ILE A 378 -11.36 -2.59 -7.21
CA ILE A 378 -11.01 -1.97 -5.93
C ILE A 378 -9.50 -1.78 -5.91
N LEU A 379 -9.06 -0.55 -5.72
CA LEU A 379 -7.63 -0.27 -5.51
C LEU A 379 -7.34 -0.34 -4.02
N VAL A 380 -6.28 -1.04 -3.64
CA VAL A 380 -5.90 -1.27 -2.24
C VAL A 380 -4.43 -0.94 -2.08
N ALA A 381 -4.12 0.05 -1.26
CA ALA A 381 -2.77 0.58 -1.12
C ALA A 381 -2.24 0.37 0.31
N PRO A 382 -1.42 -0.66 0.55
CA PRO A 382 -0.77 -0.88 1.85
C PRO A 382 0.27 0.21 2.13
N LEU A 383 0.48 0.53 3.41
CA LEU A 383 1.59 1.39 3.84
C LEU A 383 2.92 0.63 3.91
N GLY A 384 2.89 -0.70 4.11
CA GLY A 384 4.11 -1.49 4.23
C GLY A 384 4.88 -1.21 5.52
N ARG A 385 4.20 -0.81 6.60
CA ARG A 385 4.76 -0.39 7.89
C ARG A 385 5.54 0.92 7.87
N GLY A 386 5.76 1.52 6.71
CA GLY A 386 6.51 2.77 6.59
C GLY A 386 6.96 3.04 5.16
N PRO A 387 7.67 4.15 4.94
CA PRO A 387 8.00 4.63 3.59
C PRO A 387 9.17 3.88 2.92
N TYR A 388 9.81 2.93 3.59
CA TYR A 388 11.05 2.29 3.12
C TYR A 388 11.11 0.77 3.39
N GLY A 389 10.00 0.07 3.41
CA GLY A 389 9.98 -1.37 3.76
C GLY A 389 10.41 -2.32 2.63
N PHE A 390 10.48 -1.86 1.39
CA PHE A 390 10.71 -2.66 0.18
C PHE A 390 9.81 -3.90 0.08
N TYR A 391 8.67 -3.86 0.78
CA TYR A 391 7.68 -4.94 0.76
C TYR A 391 8.28 -6.33 1.01
N SER A 392 9.19 -6.40 1.98
CA SER A 392 9.89 -7.61 2.41
C SER A 392 9.76 -7.76 3.93
N GLY A 393 9.72 -8.98 4.45
CA GLY A 393 9.58 -9.24 5.88
C GLY A 393 8.26 -8.73 6.44
N ILE A 394 8.32 -7.87 7.47
CA ILE A 394 7.10 -7.31 8.07
C ILE A 394 6.32 -6.41 7.10
N SER A 395 7.00 -5.74 6.17
CA SER A 395 6.37 -4.93 5.13
C SER A 395 5.60 -5.79 4.12
N GLU A 396 6.12 -6.96 3.76
CA GLU A 396 5.41 -7.95 2.96
C GLU A 396 4.19 -8.51 3.70
N ARG A 397 4.34 -8.81 5.00
CA ARG A 397 3.24 -9.25 5.85
C ARG A 397 2.11 -8.22 5.88
N ASP A 398 2.45 -6.93 5.99
CA ASP A 398 1.48 -5.84 5.94
C ASP A 398 0.65 -5.86 4.64
N VAL A 399 1.30 -6.04 3.49
CA VAL A 399 0.57 -6.18 2.21
C VAL A 399 -0.39 -7.36 2.23
N LEU A 400 0.05 -8.51 2.75
CA LEU A 400 -0.79 -9.71 2.82
C LEU A 400 -1.97 -9.54 3.78
N ASP A 401 -1.79 -8.81 4.89
CA ASP A 401 -2.85 -8.50 5.86
C ASP A 401 -3.86 -7.50 5.27
N VAL A 402 -3.40 -6.47 4.56
CA VAL A 402 -4.27 -5.52 3.84
C VAL A 402 -5.09 -6.21 2.76
N ILE A 403 -4.51 -7.12 1.98
CA ILE A 403 -5.26 -7.93 1.02
C ILE A 403 -6.33 -8.77 1.74
N ALA A 404 -5.98 -9.41 2.85
CA ALA A 404 -6.90 -10.23 3.61
C ALA A 404 -8.06 -9.42 4.21
N ASP A 405 -7.79 -8.21 4.72
CA ASP A 405 -8.85 -7.30 5.19
C ASP A 405 -9.78 -6.85 4.06
N ALA A 406 -9.23 -6.51 2.89
CA ALA A 406 -10.04 -6.14 1.74
C ALA A 406 -10.92 -7.30 1.24
N GLU A 407 -10.37 -8.52 1.17
CA GLU A 407 -11.13 -9.74 0.79
C GLU A 407 -12.21 -10.11 1.83
N ALA A 408 -11.96 -9.85 3.11
CA ALA A 408 -12.94 -10.09 4.18
C ALA A 408 -14.04 -9.03 4.20
N THR A 409 -13.72 -7.78 3.84
CA THR A 409 -14.65 -6.65 3.91
C THR A 409 -15.53 -6.52 2.68
N TYR A 410 -14.99 -6.81 1.48
CA TYR A 410 -15.68 -6.59 0.21
C TYR A 410 -15.90 -7.89 -0.56
N VAL A 411 -17.02 -7.99 -1.28
CA VAL A 411 -17.24 -9.08 -2.22
C VAL A 411 -16.40 -8.83 -3.46
N THR A 412 -15.35 -9.62 -3.66
CA THR A 412 -14.39 -9.45 -4.74
C THR A 412 -14.31 -10.68 -5.65
N ASP A 413 -13.72 -10.51 -6.83
CA ASP A 413 -13.35 -11.61 -7.72
C ASP A 413 -11.89 -12.02 -7.45
N PRO A 414 -11.63 -13.14 -6.76
CA PRO A 414 -10.28 -13.59 -6.47
C PRO A 414 -9.46 -14.00 -7.71
N GLU A 415 -10.13 -14.16 -8.86
CA GLU A 415 -9.47 -14.48 -10.12
C GLU A 415 -8.90 -13.24 -10.82
N ARG A 416 -9.16 -12.04 -10.30
CA ARG A 416 -8.78 -10.76 -10.91
C ARG A 416 -7.96 -9.87 -9.98
N MET A 417 -7.09 -10.47 -9.19
CA MET A 417 -6.16 -9.72 -8.33
C MET A 417 -4.89 -9.37 -9.11
N ILE A 418 -4.46 -8.12 -9.04
CA ILE A 418 -3.26 -7.61 -9.70
C ILE A 418 -2.30 -7.02 -8.66
N ALA A 419 -1.03 -7.41 -8.74
CA ALA A 419 0.03 -6.72 -8.02
C ALA A 419 0.51 -5.52 -8.84
N SER A 420 0.61 -4.34 -8.25
CA SER A 420 1.15 -3.17 -8.93
C SER A 420 1.93 -2.26 -7.99
N GLY A 421 2.87 -1.49 -8.55
CA GLY A 421 3.60 -0.53 -7.73
C GLY A 421 4.58 0.31 -8.52
N TYR A 422 5.01 1.41 -7.89
CA TYR A 422 5.88 2.43 -8.44
C TYR A 422 7.22 2.46 -7.72
N SER A 423 8.34 2.51 -8.45
CA SER A 423 9.68 2.65 -7.85
C SER A 423 9.97 1.50 -6.87
N MET A 424 10.13 1.77 -5.58
CA MET A 424 10.19 0.75 -4.52
C MET A 424 8.96 -0.19 -4.58
N GLY A 425 7.78 0.34 -4.84
CA GLY A 425 6.57 -0.45 -5.03
C GLY A 425 6.61 -1.32 -6.28
N GLY A 426 7.32 -0.89 -7.33
CA GLY A 426 7.57 -1.71 -8.52
C GLY A 426 8.41 -2.95 -8.19
N PHE A 427 9.44 -2.80 -7.34
CA PHE A 427 10.14 -3.95 -6.75
C PHE A 427 9.16 -4.83 -5.96
N GLY A 428 8.34 -4.23 -5.10
CA GLY A 428 7.32 -4.96 -4.31
C GLY A 428 6.35 -5.75 -5.19
N ALA A 429 5.90 -5.16 -6.31
CA ALA A 429 5.01 -5.85 -7.24
C ALA A 429 5.67 -7.07 -7.89
N MET A 430 6.92 -6.93 -8.31
CA MET A 430 7.69 -8.05 -8.85
C MET A 430 7.97 -9.11 -7.78
N HIS A 431 8.37 -8.69 -6.58
CA HIS A 431 8.64 -9.56 -5.44
C HIS A 431 7.41 -10.40 -5.06
N LEU A 432 6.26 -9.76 -4.88
CA LEU A 432 5.03 -10.48 -4.54
C LEU A 432 4.54 -11.39 -5.67
N ALA A 433 4.55 -10.91 -6.92
CA ALA A 433 4.07 -11.72 -8.04
C ALA A 433 4.96 -12.94 -8.32
N THR A 434 6.28 -12.85 -8.08
CA THR A 434 7.20 -13.97 -8.24
C THR A 434 7.13 -14.96 -7.08
N ASN A 435 6.88 -14.49 -5.85
CA ASN A 435 6.80 -15.35 -4.68
C ASN A 435 5.41 -15.98 -4.48
N TYR A 436 4.35 -15.32 -4.95
CA TYR A 436 2.95 -15.79 -4.87
C TYR A 436 2.28 -15.84 -6.25
N PRO A 437 2.87 -16.53 -7.25
CA PRO A 437 2.37 -16.49 -8.64
C PRO A 437 0.96 -17.08 -8.78
N ASP A 438 0.54 -17.91 -7.83
CA ASP A 438 -0.80 -18.50 -7.77
C ASP A 438 -1.87 -17.55 -7.16
N ARG A 439 -1.50 -16.37 -6.70
CA ARG A 439 -2.45 -15.36 -6.18
C ARG A 439 -2.84 -14.31 -7.21
N PHE A 440 -1.98 -13.98 -8.15
CA PHE A 440 -2.15 -12.83 -9.02
C PHE A 440 -2.57 -13.20 -10.44
N ALA A 441 -3.53 -12.44 -10.98
CA ALA A 441 -3.94 -12.50 -12.39
C ALA A 441 -2.90 -11.84 -13.31
N GLY A 442 -2.11 -10.93 -12.77
CA GLY A 442 -1.07 -10.21 -13.48
C GLY A 442 -0.29 -9.25 -12.57
N MET A 443 0.71 -8.62 -13.14
CA MET A 443 1.58 -7.68 -12.43
C MET A 443 1.82 -6.43 -13.26
N VAL A 444 1.76 -5.25 -12.63
CA VAL A 444 2.12 -3.97 -13.25
C VAL A 444 3.26 -3.33 -12.48
N ASN A 445 4.33 -3.01 -13.16
CA ASN A 445 5.52 -2.43 -12.61
C ASN A 445 5.84 -1.10 -13.31
N TRP A 446 5.91 -0.03 -12.53
CA TRP A 446 6.32 1.30 -12.99
C TRP A 446 7.67 1.66 -12.39
N VAL A 447 8.68 1.81 -13.23
CA VAL A 447 10.06 2.21 -12.90
C VAL A 447 10.62 1.53 -11.65
N GLY A 448 10.32 0.23 -11.48
CA GLY A 448 10.68 -0.53 -10.28
C GLY A 448 12.15 -0.92 -10.23
N PHE A 449 12.73 -0.88 -9.04
CA PHE A 449 14.04 -1.48 -8.79
C PHE A 449 13.98 -2.99 -9.05
N THR A 450 15.06 -3.57 -9.54
CA THR A 450 15.17 -5.02 -9.66
C THR A 450 15.69 -5.68 -8.39
N GLY A 451 16.36 -4.91 -7.52
CA GLY A 451 16.88 -5.38 -6.23
C GLY A 451 16.60 -4.38 -5.12
N SER A 452 16.56 -4.86 -3.87
CA SER A 452 16.40 -4.02 -2.69
C SER A 452 17.58 -3.09 -2.48
N LEU A 453 17.30 -1.85 -2.09
CA LEU A 453 18.34 -0.88 -1.70
C LEU A 453 18.81 -1.02 -0.25
N ARG A 454 18.26 -1.94 0.54
CA ARG A 454 18.56 -2.08 1.98
C ARG A 454 20.03 -2.28 2.31
N ASN A 455 20.78 -2.89 1.43
CA ASN A 455 22.19 -3.23 1.63
C ASN A 455 23.15 -2.36 0.82
N ILE A 456 22.69 -1.23 0.31
CA ILE A 456 23.61 -0.25 -0.31
C ILE A 456 24.38 0.45 0.81
N PRO A 457 25.69 0.39 0.81
CA PRO A 457 26.49 1.17 1.73
C PRO A 457 26.16 2.65 1.59
N ASN A 458 25.90 3.30 2.71
CA ASN A 458 25.57 4.72 2.73
C ASN A 458 26.85 5.54 2.55
N THR A 459 27.32 5.64 1.32
CA THR A 459 28.53 6.36 0.95
C THR A 459 28.13 7.59 0.14
N ASN A 460 27.67 8.63 0.83
CA ASN A 460 27.29 9.90 0.21
C ASN A 460 28.51 10.79 -0.10
N THR A 461 29.61 10.23 -0.61
CA THR A 461 30.71 11.05 -1.06
C THR A 461 30.59 11.39 -2.55
N PRO A 462 30.98 12.58 -3.00
CA PRO A 462 31.04 12.91 -4.43
C PRO A 462 31.86 11.92 -5.27
N LEU A 463 32.84 11.25 -4.64
CA LEU A 463 33.62 10.22 -5.27
C LEU A 463 32.84 8.94 -5.56
N ASP A 464 31.90 8.58 -4.68
CA ASP A 464 31.08 7.39 -4.86
C ASP A 464 30.07 7.61 -5.98
N ALA A 465 29.53 8.83 -6.13
CA ALA A 465 28.68 9.18 -7.27
C ALA A 465 29.45 9.07 -8.60
N VAL A 466 30.71 9.50 -8.63
CA VAL A 466 31.58 9.37 -9.81
C VAL A 466 31.95 7.91 -10.05
N LEU A 467 32.30 7.15 -9.02
CA LEU A 467 32.61 5.72 -9.13
C LEU A 467 31.39 4.91 -9.54
N THR A 468 30.22 5.23 -9.02
CA THR A 468 28.95 4.61 -9.44
C THR A 468 28.69 4.89 -10.91
N THR A 469 28.83 6.14 -11.35
CA THR A 469 28.65 6.52 -12.76
C THR A 469 29.65 5.82 -13.69
N LEU A 470 30.90 5.72 -13.30
CA LEU A 470 31.97 5.02 -14.06
C LEU A 470 31.72 3.51 -14.06
N THR A 471 31.34 2.93 -12.94
CA THR A 471 31.03 1.50 -12.82
C THR A 471 29.80 1.17 -13.65
N ASP A 472 28.80 2.02 -13.65
CA ASP A 472 27.59 1.87 -14.45
C ASP A 472 27.83 2.04 -15.96
N ALA A 473 28.73 2.93 -16.35
CA ALA A 473 29.16 3.07 -17.74
C ALA A 473 29.96 1.85 -18.25
N LEU A 474 30.64 1.14 -17.36
CA LEU A 474 31.40 -0.08 -17.68
C LEU A 474 30.58 -1.38 -17.52
N LYS A 475 29.51 -1.36 -16.76
CA LYS A 475 28.64 -2.53 -16.49
C LYS A 475 27.97 -3.18 -17.70
N PRO A 476 27.58 -2.46 -18.79
CA PRO A 476 27.07 -3.15 -19.98
C PRO A 476 28.05 -4.17 -20.56
N VAL A 477 29.29 -4.10 -20.17
CA VAL A 477 30.37 -5.02 -20.60
C VAL A 477 30.62 -6.13 -19.58
N LEU A 478 30.28 -5.92 -18.31
CA LEU A 478 30.73 -6.80 -17.21
C LEU A 478 29.66 -7.64 -16.57
N ASP A 479 28.36 -7.24 -16.61
CA ASP A 479 27.36 -7.99 -15.87
C ASP A 479 25.92 -7.73 -16.37
N VAL A 480 25.47 -8.60 -17.23
CA VAL A 480 24.14 -8.50 -17.84
C VAL A 480 23.03 -8.90 -16.84
N VAL A 481 23.35 -9.49 -15.71
CA VAL A 481 22.35 -10.13 -14.81
C VAL A 481 22.68 -9.99 -13.32
N GLY A 482 23.69 -9.26 -12.97
CA GLY A 482 24.09 -9.10 -11.56
C GLY A 482 23.18 -8.15 -10.77
N PRO A 483 23.20 -8.24 -9.44
CA PRO A 483 22.55 -7.26 -8.59
C PRO A 483 23.14 -5.89 -8.86
N ILE A 484 22.24 -4.93 -9.07
CA ILE A 484 22.58 -3.57 -9.39
C ILE A 484 22.45 -2.74 -8.12
N ASN A 485 23.28 -1.71 -7.98
CA ASN A 485 23.24 -0.80 -6.86
C ASN A 485 23.42 -1.45 -5.47
N GLY A 486 24.29 -2.42 -5.36
CA GLY A 486 24.67 -3.00 -4.07
C GLY A 486 23.66 -3.92 -3.44
N SER A 487 22.50 -4.19 -4.08
CA SER A 487 21.60 -5.22 -3.56
C SER A 487 22.24 -6.61 -3.63
N ILE A 488 21.88 -7.46 -2.65
CA ILE A 488 22.38 -8.83 -2.61
C ILE A 488 21.76 -9.64 -3.75
N ALA A 489 22.50 -10.58 -4.32
CA ALA A 489 22.07 -11.34 -5.48
C ALA A 489 20.70 -12.02 -5.28
N TYR A 490 20.45 -12.64 -4.14
CA TYR A 490 19.18 -13.30 -3.86
C TYR A 490 18.01 -12.35 -3.67
N GLU A 491 18.23 -11.07 -3.37
CA GLU A 491 17.20 -10.03 -3.30
C GLU A 491 16.87 -9.45 -4.68
N ASN A 492 17.59 -9.81 -5.72
CA ASN A 492 17.31 -9.32 -7.06
C ASN A 492 16.21 -10.14 -7.72
N VAL A 493 15.03 -9.54 -7.92
CA VAL A 493 13.84 -10.22 -8.48
C VAL A 493 14.06 -10.78 -9.88
N ILE A 494 15.08 -10.32 -10.61
CA ILE A 494 15.43 -10.86 -11.93
C ILE A 494 15.67 -12.37 -11.88
N HIS A 495 16.20 -12.89 -10.78
CA HIS A 495 16.43 -14.32 -10.61
C HIS A 495 15.14 -15.15 -10.54
N TYR A 496 14.02 -14.52 -10.18
CA TYR A 496 12.73 -15.19 -9.95
C TYR A 496 11.71 -14.93 -11.07
N ILE A 497 12.05 -14.20 -12.12
CA ILE A 497 11.14 -13.83 -13.22
C ILE A 497 10.53 -15.07 -13.90
N GLY A 498 11.21 -16.21 -13.93
CA GLY A 498 10.68 -17.47 -14.44
C GLY A 498 9.39 -17.94 -13.74
N ASN A 499 9.17 -17.52 -12.50
CA ASN A 499 7.95 -17.82 -11.73
C ASN A 499 6.70 -17.14 -12.32
N LEU A 500 6.88 -16.08 -13.14
CA LEU A 500 5.78 -15.40 -13.84
C LEU A 500 5.27 -16.15 -15.08
N ARG A 501 5.58 -17.43 -15.26
CA ARG A 501 5.13 -18.21 -16.41
C ARG A 501 3.64 -18.05 -16.74
N HIS A 502 2.80 -17.90 -15.73
CA HIS A 502 1.34 -17.77 -15.86
C HIS A 502 0.81 -16.41 -15.35
N VAL A 503 1.70 -15.49 -15.03
CA VAL A 503 1.37 -14.15 -14.55
C VAL A 503 1.86 -13.14 -15.59
N PRO A 504 0.98 -12.66 -16.49
CA PRO A 504 1.35 -11.63 -17.44
C PRO A 504 1.76 -10.35 -16.73
N SER A 505 2.72 -9.64 -17.31
CA SER A 505 3.21 -8.38 -16.73
C SER A 505 3.19 -7.22 -17.71
N ALA A 506 2.98 -6.01 -17.20
CA ALA A 506 3.20 -4.76 -17.89
C ALA A 506 4.28 -3.96 -17.14
N ASN A 507 5.37 -3.66 -17.81
CA ASN A 507 6.54 -3.03 -17.23
C ASN A 507 6.82 -1.73 -17.97
N LEU A 508 6.81 -0.61 -17.25
CA LEU A 508 7.12 0.69 -17.80
C LEU A 508 8.39 1.25 -17.17
N TYR A 509 9.29 1.75 -17.99
CA TYR A 509 10.55 2.34 -17.57
C TYR A 509 10.86 3.65 -18.30
N SER A 510 11.67 4.45 -17.65
CA SER A 510 12.15 5.76 -18.13
C SER A 510 13.60 5.68 -18.53
N GLY A 511 13.94 6.24 -19.69
CA GLY A 511 15.31 6.17 -20.22
C GLY A 511 16.27 7.15 -19.58
N ALA A 512 15.75 8.26 -19.06
CA ALA A 512 16.52 9.29 -18.34
C ALA A 512 16.28 9.24 -16.81
N ASP A 513 15.87 8.06 -16.29
CA ASP A 513 15.61 7.84 -14.87
C ASP A 513 16.91 7.97 -14.06
N GLU A 514 16.93 8.91 -13.13
CA GLU A 514 18.07 9.23 -12.27
C GLU A 514 18.12 8.37 -11.00
N LEU A 515 17.03 7.66 -10.67
CA LEU A 515 16.89 6.85 -9.47
C LEU A 515 16.95 5.35 -9.78
N VAL A 516 16.16 4.90 -10.77
CA VAL A 516 16.20 3.52 -11.27
C VAL A 516 16.87 3.52 -12.63
N GLN A 517 18.15 3.34 -12.63
CA GLN A 517 18.99 3.46 -13.81
C GLN A 517 18.53 2.52 -14.94
N VAL A 518 18.63 2.99 -16.18
CA VAL A 518 18.14 2.29 -17.37
C VAL A 518 18.75 0.90 -17.58
N ASN A 519 19.93 0.63 -17.03
CA ASN A 519 20.56 -0.69 -17.07
C ASN A 519 19.73 -1.76 -16.32
N GLN A 520 19.02 -1.38 -15.23
CA GLN A 520 18.07 -2.28 -14.56
C GLN A 520 16.88 -2.61 -15.48
N ALA A 521 16.36 -1.62 -16.17
CA ALA A 521 15.29 -1.80 -17.16
C ALA A 521 15.71 -2.75 -18.28
N ILE A 522 16.92 -2.57 -18.83
CA ILE A 522 17.47 -3.41 -19.89
C ILE A 522 17.65 -4.85 -19.39
N ALA A 523 18.22 -5.02 -18.20
CA ALA A 523 18.42 -6.34 -17.59
C ALA A 523 17.09 -7.08 -17.36
N LEU A 524 16.05 -6.38 -16.92
CA LEU A 524 14.71 -6.94 -16.77
C LEU A 524 14.13 -7.34 -18.13
N ALA A 525 14.18 -6.47 -19.14
CA ALA A 525 13.65 -6.74 -20.48
C ALA A 525 14.30 -7.99 -21.10
N GLN A 526 15.63 -8.09 -21.00
CA GLN A 526 16.38 -9.26 -21.49
C GLN A 526 16.00 -10.54 -20.73
N THR A 527 15.74 -10.44 -19.44
CA THR A 527 15.34 -11.61 -18.64
C THR A 527 13.93 -12.05 -18.96
N LEU A 528 12.98 -11.13 -19.11
CA LEU A 528 11.61 -11.43 -19.55
C LEU A 528 11.59 -12.15 -20.90
N ASP A 529 12.38 -11.66 -21.85
CA ASP A 529 12.46 -12.29 -23.18
C ASP A 529 13.11 -13.69 -23.11
N ARG A 530 14.23 -13.83 -22.42
CA ARG A 530 14.95 -15.08 -22.26
C ARG A 530 14.16 -16.17 -21.54
N THR A 531 13.39 -15.80 -20.50
CA THR A 531 12.58 -16.76 -19.73
C THR A 531 11.30 -17.16 -20.45
N GLY A 532 10.89 -16.42 -21.48
CA GLY A 532 9.71 -16.73 -22.28
C GLY A 532 8.38 -16.56 -21.55
N VAL A 533 8.34 -15.81 -20.47
CA VAL A 533 7.12 -15.45 -19.73
C VAL A 533 6.27 -14.45 -20.52
N PRO A 534 4.96 -14.35 -20.29
CA PRO A 534 4.12 -13.35 -20.95
C PRO A 534 4.42 -11.96 -20.38
N TYR A 535 4.69 -10.98 -21.26
CA TYR A 535 4.99 -9.61 -20.80
C TYR A 535 4.68 -8.55 -21.86
N ARG A 536 4.53 -7.31 -21.39
CA ARG A 536 4.72 -6.08 -22.14
C ARG A 536 5.77 -5.25 -21.44
N PHE A 537 6.65 -4.63 -22.19
CA PHE A 537 7.72 -3.78 -21.68
C PHE A 537 7.73 -2.48 -22.48
N TYR A 538 7.66 -1.36 -21.82
CA TYR A 538 7.65 -0.02 -22.41
C TYR A 538 8.84 0.77 -21.88
N LEU A 539 9.67 1.28 -22.76
CA LEU A 539 10.73 2.23 -22.44
C LEU A 539 10.41 3.59 -23.04
N HIS A 540 10.35 4.61 -22.22
CA HIS A 540 10.16 6.01 -22.61
C HIS A 540 11.51 6.74 -22.57
N PRO A 541 12.21 6.94 -23.70
CA PRO A 541 13.62 7.33 -23.71
C PRO A 541 13.92 8.70 -23.08
N VAL A 542 12.93 9.62 -23.10
CA VAL A 542 13.10 11.02 -22.67
C VAL A 542 12.46 11.34 -21.33
N SER A 543 11.83 10.36 -20.67
CA SER A 543 11.22 10.56 -19.36
C SER A 543 12.22 10.28 -18.23
N GLU A 544 12.04 10.97 -17.12
CA GLU A 544 12.76 10.78 -15.87
C GLU A 544 11.91 9.99 -14.86
N HIS A 545 12.37 9.82 -13.62
CA HIS A 545 11.71 8.95 -12.65
C HIS A 545 10.26 9.34 -12.33
N LEU A 546 9.96 10.64 -12.22
CA LEU A 546 8.66 11.13 -11.77
C LEU A 546 7.72 11.55 -12.90
N THR A 547 8.13 11.49 -14.15
CA THR A 547 7.35 11.99 -15.31
C THR A 547 5.94 11.41 -15.35
N PHE A 548 5.77 10.10 -15.07
CA PHE A 548 4.46 9.46 -15.17
C PHE A 548 3.52 9.87 -14.04
N ILE A 549 4.06 10.08 -12.86
CA ILE A 549 3.31 10.66 -11.74
C ILE A 549 2.83 12.07 -12.14
N ALA A 550 3.70 12.86 -12.77
CA ALA A 550 3.37 14.20 -13.23
C ALA A 550 2.29 14.21 -14.31
N LEU A 551 2.31 13.25 -15.22
CA LEU A 551 1.32 13.12 -16.28
C LEU A 551 -0.01 12.52 -15.83
N ASP A 552 -0.03 11.79 -14.73
CA ASP A 552 -1.18 11.00 -14.22
C ASP A 552 -1.86 10.18 -15.33
N ASN A 553 -1.05 9.59 -16.21
CA ASN A 553 -1.52 8.82 -17.36
C ASN A 553 -1.00 7.37 -17.31
N TRP A 554 -1.89 6.42 -17.03
CA TRP A 554 -1.64 5.01 -16.77
C TRP A 554 -2.37 4.11 -17.77
N GLN A 555 -2.86 4.66 -18.86
CA GLN A 555 -3.79 4.00 -19.77
C GLN A 555 -3.21 2.75 -20.41
N LYS A 556 -1.91 2.75 -20.80
CA LYS A 556 -1.27 1.58 -21.43
C LYS A 556 -1.30 0.34 -20.55
N GLU A 557 -0.94 0.49 -19.29
CA GLU A 557 -0.91 -0.61 -18.33
C GLU A 557 -2.32 -1.01 -17.91
N SER A 558 -3.23 -0.03 -17.84
CA SER A 558 -4.66 -0.27 -17.64
C SER A 558 -5.22 -1.16 -18.75
N GLU A 559 -5.01 -0.79 -20.01
CA GLU A 559 -5.46 -1.56 -21.17
C GLU A 559 -4.78 -2.94 -21.24
N ALA A 560 -3.48 -3.01 -20.97
CA ALA A 560 -2.74 -4.27 -20.97
C ALA A 560 -3.29 -5.27 -19.94
N SER A 561 -3.80 -4.78 -18.83
CA SER A 561 -4.30 -5.59 -17.71
C SER A 561 -5.81 -5.86 -17.75
N ALA A 562 -6.52 -5.39 -18.78
CA ALA A 562 -7.99 -5.43 -18.82
C ALA A 562 -8.58 -6.85 -18.69
N ASP A 563 -7.98 -7.80 -19.38
CA ASP A 563 -8.49 -9.17 -19.53
C ASP A 563 -7.72 -10.20 -18.69
N TRP A 564 -6.83 -9.77 -17.80
CA TRP A 564 -6.04 -10.70 -17.02
C TRP A 564 -6.90 -11.46 -16.02
N VAL A 565 -6.74 -12.77 -16.04
CA VAL A 565 -7.40 -13.71 -15.13
C VAL A 565 -6.38 -14.70 -14.63
N ARG A 566 -6.41 -14.97 -13.36
CA ARG A 566 -5.52 -15.90 -12.68
C ARG A 566 -5.65 -17.32 -13.22
N VAL A 567 -4.53 -17.96 -13.49
CA VAL A 567 -4.48 -19.38 -13.84
C VAL A 567 -4.48 -20.20 -12.55
N LYS A 568 -5.46 -21.10 -12.39
CA LYS A 568 -5.60 -21.88 -11.13
C LYS A 568 -4.68 -23.09 -11.08
N ASN A 569 -4.79 -23.96 -12.04
CA ASN A 569 -4.12 -25.26 -12.06
C ASN A 569 -3.36 -25.43 -13.37
N PRO A 570 -2.25 -24.70 -13.57
CA PRO A 570 -1.48 -24.78 -14.80
C PRO A 570 -0.87 -26.18 -14.97
N ARG A 571 -0.77 -26.64 -16.20
CA ARG A 571 -0.13 -27.90 -16.52
C ARG A 571 1.34 -27.91 -16.10
N ARG A 572 2.06 -26.81 -16.34
CA ARG A 572 3.47 -26.65 -15.99
C ARG A 572 3.64 -25.59 -14.91
N VAL A 573 4.41 -25.91 -13.89
CA VAL A 573 4.83 -24.97 -12.85
C VAL A 573 6.35 -24.84 -12.91
N THR A 574 6.82 -23.60 -13.04
CA THR A 574 8.20 -23.21 -12.79
C THR A 574 8.19 -22.36 -11.53
N TYR A 575 8.93 -22.77 -10.52
CA TYR A 575 9.01 -22.04 -9.27
C TYR A 575 10.42 -22.12 -8.67
N ARG A 576 11.05 -20.95 -8.59
CA ARG A 576 12.31 -20.75 -7.90
C ARG A 576 12.00 -20.06 -6.58
N PHE A 577 12.56 -20.56 -5.50
CA PHE A 577 12.37 -20.00 -4.15
C PHE A 577 13.68 -20.00 -3.37
N ASP A 578 13.77 -19.09 -2.40
CA ASP A 578 14.96 -18.96 -1.57
C ASP A 578 14.52 -18.76 -0.10
N PRO A 579 14.80 -19.72 0.80
CA PRO A 579 14.41 -19.60 2.20
C PRO A 579 14.99 -18.39 2.95
N ARG A 580 15.97 -17.69 2.38
CA ARG A 580 16.50 -16.45 2.94
C ARG A 580 15.54 -15.27 2.84
N PHE A 581 14.49 -15.39 2.02
CA PHE A 581 13.36 -14.46 1.99
C PHE A 581 12.24 -14.83 2.97
N ASP A 582 12.31 -15.98 3.60
CA ASP A 582 11.30 -16.37 4.57
C ASP A 582 11.48 -15.60 5.89
N TYR A 583 10.37 -15.16 6.45
CA TYR A 583 10.29 -14.50 7.75
C TYR A 583 9.22 -15.21 8.60
N PRO A 584 9.55 -16.38 9.15
CA PRO A 584 8.55 -17.21 9.86
C PRO A 584 7.95 -16.50 11.07
N GLU A 585 8.67 -15.55 11.68
CA GLU A 585 8.18 -14.71 12.77
C GLU A 585 7.01 -13.82 12.34
N TYR A 586 6.88 -13.52 11.06
CA TYR A 586 5.77 -12.76 10.45
C TYR A 586 4.85 -13.66 9.63
N ALA A 587 4.98 -14.98 9.71
CA ALA A 587 4.27 -15.94 8.87
C ALA A 587 4.41 -15.65 7.36
N VAL A 588 5.57 -15.19 6.95
CA VAL A 588 5.97 -15.01 5.55
C VAL A 588 6.82 -16.21 5.14
N LYS A 589 6.35 -16.95 4.15
CA LYS A 589 7.02 -18.15 3.66
C LYS A 589 6.75 -18.38 2.18
N HIS A 590 7.83 -18.60 1.42
CA HIS A 590 7.81 -18.75 -0.03
C HIS A 590 8.03 -20.22 -0.44
N ASP A 591 7.16 -21.12 0.04
CA ASP A 591 7.29 -22.56 -0.13
C ASP A 591 6.19 -23.18 -1.02
N ARG A 592 5.51 -22.35 -1.82
CA ARG A 592 4.37 -22.81 -2.61
C ARG A 592 4.15 -22.05 -3.91
N ALA A 593 3.67 -22.75 -4.92
CA ALA A 593 3.14 -22.17 -6.14
C ALA A 593 2.13 -23.14 -6.78
N TYR A 594 0.89 -22.68 -7.01
CA TYR A 594 -0.20 -23.45 -7.61
C TYR A 594 -0.48 -24.77 -6.87
N TRP A 595 -0.27 -25.91 -7.51
CA TRP A 595 -0.46 -27.24 -6.94
C TRP A 595 0.77 -27.80 -6.22
N LEU A 596 1.83 -27.01 -6.09
CA LEU A 596 3.01 -27.32 -5.28
C LEU A 596 2.97 -26.57 -3.96
N SER A 597 3.33 -27.24 -2.87
CA SER A 597 3.44 -26.63 -1.55
C SER A 597 4.44 -27.39 -0.66
N GLN A 598 4.72 -26.83 0.52
CA GLN A 598 5.68 -27.40 1.48
C GLN A 598 7.03 -27.71 0.83
N LEU A 599 7.46 -26.85 -0.06
CA LEU A 599 8.75 -26.95 -0.71
C LEU A 599 9.87 -26.64 0.29
N VAL A 600 10.88 -27.48 0.30
CA VAL A 600 12.05 -27.33 1.17
C VAL A 600 13.30 -27.53 0.33
N SER A 601 14.27 -26.62 0.44
CA SER A 601 15.59 -26.79 -0.16
C SER A 601 16.46 -27.73 0.71
N ARG A 602 17.50 -28.35 0.09
CA ARG A 602 18.37 -29.27 0.81
C ARG A 602 19.34 -28.58 1.76
N ASP A 603 19.79 -27.39 1.40
CA ASP A 603 20.86 -26.69 2.12
C ASP A 603 20.45 -25.30 2.67
N GLY A 604 19.14 -24.96 2.56
CA GLY A 604 18.64 -23.66 3.01
C GLY A 604 18.92 -22.51 2.05
N LEU A 605 19.42 -22.81 0.83
CA LEU A 605 19.66 -21.82 -0.21
C LEU A 605 18.62 -21.96 -1.34
N GLU A 606 18.79 -21.16 -2.39
CA GLU A 606 17.93 -21.12 -3.56
C GLU A 606 17.69 -22.53 -4.14
N ALA A 607 16.42 -22.82 -4.41
CA ALA A 607 15.99 -24.05 -5.04
C ALA A 607 15.01 -23.76 -6.19
N GLU A 608 14.88 -24.73 -7.11
CA GLU A 608 14.02 -24.58 -8.28
C GLU A 608 13.26 -25.87 -8.60
N VAL A 609 11.98 -25.71 -8.89
CA VAL A 609 11.10 -26.76 -9.37
C VAL A 609 10.59 -26.39 -10.75
N GLU A 610 10.77 -27.26 -11.72
CA GLU A 610 10.07 -27.20 -12.99
C GLU A 610 9.37 -28.54 -13.21
N LEU A 611 8.04 -28.57 -13.05
CA LEU A 611 7.24 -29.78 -13.17
C LEU A 611 6.07 -29.56 -14.13
N GLU A 612 5.76 -30.62 -14.88
CA GLU A 612 4.67 -30.69 -15.83
C GLU A 612 3.79 -31.91 -15.55
N ALA A 613 2.48 -31.66 -15.43
CA ALA A 613 1.47 -32.68 -15.16
C ALA A 613 0.41 -32.69 -16.27
N ASN A 614 0.20 -33.82 -16.93
CA ASN A 614 -0.73 -33.94 -18.04
C ASN A 614 -2.06 -34.62 -17.69
N GLY A 615 -2.38 -34.78 -16.40
CA GLY A 615 -3.57 -35.49 -15.95
C GLY A 615 -4.90 -34.86 -16.38
N CYS A 616 -5.01 -33.53 -16.33
CA CYS A 616 -6.26 -32.83 -16.68
C CYS A 616 -6.43 -32.61 -18.21
N GLY A 617 -5.35 -32.61 -19.00
CA GLY A 617 -5.42 -32.17 -20.40
C GLY A 617 -5.82 -30.69 -20.51
N GLY A 618 -6.52 -30.32 -21.57
CA GLY A 618 -7.04 -28.96 -21.77
C GLY A 618 -6.34 -28.21 -22.91
N ASN A 619 -6.23 -26.88 -22.78
CA ASN A 619 -5.55 -26.06 -23.79
C ASN A 619 -4.40 -25.28 -23.12
N GLU A 620 -3.24 -25.28 -23.74
CA GLU A 620 -2.10 -24.48 -23.33
C GLU A 620 -2.01 -23.21 -24.19
N ALA A 621 -1.81 -22.06 -23.54
CA ALA A 621 -1.65 -20.79 -24.25
C ALA A 621 -0.34 -20.77 -25.05
N THR A 622 -0.40 -20.30 -26.29
CA THR A 622 0.77 -20.01 -27.11
C THR A 622 1.04 -18.51 -27.15
N TYR A 623 2.30 -18.13 -27.19
CA TYR A 623 2.75 -16.75 -27.13
C TYR A 623 3.69 -16.41 -28.26
N THR A 624 3.59 -15.18 -28.78
CA THR A 624 4.49 -14.67 -29.82
C THR A 624 5.21 -13.43 -29.30
N ALA A 625 6.51 -13.36 -29.52
CA ALA A 625 7.31 -12.18 -29.25
C ALA A 625 7.09 -11.12 -30.33
N GLY A 626 7.08 -9.86 -29.94
CA GLY A 626 6.88 -8.72 -30.82
C GLY A 626 7.59 -7.46 -30.34
N GLN A 627 7.61 -6.48 -31.24
CA GLN A 627 8.11 -5.13 -30.93
C GLN A 627 7.08 -4.13 -31.40
N ASP A 628 6.94 -3.04 -30.67
CA ASP A 628 6.04 -1.94 -30.98
C ASP A 628 6.66 -0.61 -30.55
N ALA A 629 6.07 0.49 -31.00
CA ALA A 629 6.49 1.84 -30.65
C ALA A 629 5.32 2.81 -30.79
N GLY A 630 5.41 3.94 -30.12
CA GLY A 630 4.38 4.97 -30.20
C GLY A 630 4.87 6.33 -29.71
N LEU A 631 3.95 7.31 -29.75
CA LEU A 631 4.23 8.69 -29.39
C LEU A 631 3.42 9.20 -28.19
N SER A 632 2.43 8.46 -27.73
CA SER A 632 1.54 8.86 -26.64
C SER A 632 1.68 7.91 -25.44
N PRO A 633 1.67 8.42 -24.19
CA PRO A 633 1.62 9.83 -23.79
C PRO A 633 2.93 10.59 -24.09
N LEU A 634 4.02 9.89 -24.25
CA LEU A 634 5.35 10.32 -24.65
C LEU A 634 5.91 9.31 -25.66
N PRO A 635 6.96 9.65 -26.45
CA PRO A 635 7.63 8.67 -27.31
C PRO A 635 8.10 7.45 -26.54
N TRP A 636 7.83 6.25 -27.04
CA TRP A 636 8.22 4.99 -26.44
C TRP A 636 8.56 3.93 -27.46
N VAL A 637 9.35 2.96 -27.02
CA VAL A 637 9.62 1.70 -27.71
C VAL A 637 9.22 0.56 -26.80
N GLY A 638 8.75 -0.53 -27.37
CA GLY A 638 8.24 -1.67 -26.61
C GLY A 638 8.74 -3.02 -27.10
N LEU A 639 8.86 -3.94 -26.15
CA LEU A 639 9.02 -5.37 -26.37
C LEU A 639 7.83 -6.08 -25.74
N ASN A 640 7.40 -7.14 -26.35
CA ASN A 640 6.30 -7.91 -25.78
C ASN A 640 6.39 -9.41 -26.13
N ARG A 641 5.72 -10.21 -25.30
CA ARG A 641 5.39 -11.61 -25.57
C ARG A 641 3.94 -11.80 -25.15
N VAL A 642 3.05 -11.78 -26.12
CA VAL A 642 1.60 -11.79 -25.90
C VAL A 642 0.97 -13.10 -26.36
N LYS A 643 -0.14 -13.46 -25.71
CA LYS A 643 -0.91 -14.64 -26.07
C LYS A 643 -1.48 -14.47 -27.49
N THR A 644 -1.22 -15.45 -28.36
CA THR A 644 -1.68 -15.45 -29.75
C THR A 644 -2.58 -16.64 -30.11
N GLY A 645 -2.64 -17.65 -29.24
CA GLY A 645 -3.47 -18.82 -29.50
C GLY A 645 -3.51 -19.78 -28.32
N GLN A 646 -4.00 -20.99 -28.61
CA GLN A 646 -4.01 -22.12 -27.68
C GLN A 646 -3.81 -23.42 -28.48
N GLU A 647 -3.12 -24.37 -27.86
CA GLU A 647 -2.93 -25.72 -28.41
C GLU A 647 -3.54 -26.76 -27.47
N PRO A 648 -4.24 -27.79 -28.00
CA PRO A 648 -4.82 -28.83 -27.18
C PRO A 648 -3.72 -29.72 -26.57
N VAL A 649 -3.90 -30.08 -25.31
CA VAL A 649 -3.03 -30.99 -24.57
C VAL A 649 -3.75 -32.28 -24.31
N ALA A 650 -3.14 -33.41 -24.73
CA ALA A 650 -3.70 -34.73 -24.49
C ALA A 650 -3.65 -35.10 -23.01
N VAL A 651 -4.70 -35.79 -22.54
CA VAL A 651 -4.74 -36.34 -21.18
C VAL A 651 -3.76 -37.50 -21.06
N ALA A 652 -2.87 -37.45 -20.09
CA ALA A 652 -1.94 -38.54 -19.77
C ALA A 652 -1.62 -38.53 -18.26
N SER A 653 -1.66 -39.67 -17.62
CA SER A 653 -1.27 -39.77 -16.19
C SER A 653 0.25 -39.68 -16.03
N THR A 654 0.82 -38.53 -16.37
CA THR A 654 2.26 -38.31 -16.36
C THR A 654 2.64 -37.08 -15.52
N LEU A 655 3.77 -37.21 -14.83
CA LEU A 655 4.47 -36.12 -14.16
C LEU A 655 5.93 -36.12 -14.61
N SER A 656 6.39 -35.00 -15.17
CA SER A 656 7.76 -34.90 -15.67
C SER A 656 8.38 -33.55 -15.32
N GLY A 657 9.72 -33.46 -15.37
CA GLY A 657 10.41 -32.20 -15.18
C GLY A 657 11.74 -32.31 -14.48
N SER A 658 12.11 -31.27 -13.73
CA SER A 658 13.39 -31.20 -13.03
C SER A 658 13.27 -30.52 -11.67
N LEU A 659 14.16 -30.91 -10.76
CA LEU A 659 14.37 -30.34 -9.43
C LEU A 659 15.83 -29.94 -9.27
N ARG A 660 16.06 -28.73 -8.77
CA ARG A 660 17.38 -28.24 -8.39
C ARG A 660 17.35 -27.82 -6.92
N ASN A 661 18.22 -28.40 -6.12
CA ASN A 661 18.37 -28.15 -4.69
C ASN A 661 17.08 -28.39 -3.85
N VAL A 662 16.14 -29.20 -4.30
CA VAL A 662 14.88 -29.50 -3.60
C VAL A 662 15.06 -30.76 -2.74
N ALA A 663 14.70 -30.69 -1.45
CA ALA A 663 14.64 -31.83 -0.55
C ALA A 663 13.27 -32.49 -0.54
N THR A 664 12.20 -31.68 -0.36
CA THR A 664 10.82 -32.19 -0.27
C THR A 664 9.84 -31.25 -0.91
N GLY A 665 8.66 -31.79 -1.28
CA GLY A 665 7.51 -31.01 -1.72
C GLY A 665 6.21 -31.83 -1.65
N LEU A 666 5.09 -31.15 -1.54
CA LEU A 666 3.74 -31.70 -1.60
C LEU A 666 3.09 -31.28 -2.92
N ILE A 667 2.53 -32.25 -3.63
CA ILE A 667 1.77 -32.09 -4.86
C ILE A 667 0.29 -32.30 -4.57
N GLU A 668 -0.56 -31.31 -4.85
CA GLU A 668 -2.01 -31.45 -4.77
C GLU A 668 -2.53 -32.24 -5.99
N ALA A 669 -2.67 -33.53 -5.83
CA ALA A 669 -2.96 -34.46 -6.93
C ALA A 669 -4.32 -34.23 -7.58
N SER A 670 -5.32 -33.75 -6.83
CA SER A 670 -6.66 -33.44 -7.36
C SER A 670 -6.62 -32.23 -8.32
N ALA A 671 -5.79 -31.24 -8.03
CA ALA A 671 -5.63 -30.04 -8.84
C ALA A 671 -5.05 -30.32 -10.24
N ILE A 672 -4.35 -31.42 -10.40
CA ILE A 672 -3.71 -31.85 -11.64
C ILE A 672 -4.27 -33.16 -12.21
N CYS A 673 -5.42 -33.61 -11.69
CA CYS A 673 -6.13 -34.82 -12.11
C CYS A 673 -5.29 -36.12 -12.02
N LEU A 674 -4.36 -36.18 -11.09
CA LEU A 674 -3.48 -37.36 -10.86
C LEU A 674 -3.82 -38.11 -9.55
N GLY A 675 -5.03 -37.94 -9.03
CA GLY A 675 -5.45 -38.53 -7.75
C GLY A 675 -5.68 -40.05 -7.79
N SER A 676 -6.01 -40.62 -8.95
CA SER A 676 -6.35 -42.03 -9.11
C SER A 676 -5.62 -42.65 -10.31
N GLY A 677 -5.51 -43.99 -10.30
CA GLY A 677 -4.85 -44.76 -11.37
C GLY A 677 -3.32 -44.76 -11.25
N THR A 678 -2.69 -45.36 -12.27
CA THR A 678 -1.23 -45.45 -12.37
C THR A 678 -0.66 -44.12 -12.82
N LEU A 679 0.28 -43.55 -12.05
CA LEU A 679 1.03 -42.35 -12.36
C LEU A 679 2.40 -42.73 -12.91
N SER A 680 2.73 -42.36 -14.12
CA SER A 680 4.10 -42.48 -14.67
C SER A 680 4.87 -41.16 -14.39
N TYR A 681 6.12 -41.27 -13.98
CA TYR A 681 6.96 -40.11 -13.77
C TYR A 681 8.31 -40.20 -14.47
N ASP A 682 8.85 -39.03 -14.87
CA ASP A 682 10.16 -38.85 -15.48
C ASP A 682 10.76 -37.53 -14.99
N ILE A 683 11.52 -37.57 -13.92
CA ILE A 683 12.02 -36.41 -13.22
C ILE A 683 13.55 -36.45 -13.11
N ILE A 684 14.21 -35.36 -13.48
CA ILE A 684 15.64 -35.14 -13.27
C ILE A 684 15.80 -34.41 -11.94
N SER A 685 16.67 -34.93 -11.06
CA SER A 685 17.02 -34.27 -9.81
C SER A 685 18.54 -34.15 -9.67
N ASP A 686 19.01 -33.04 -9.14
CA ASP A 686 20.44 -32.86 -8.86
C ASP A 686 20.90 -33.51 -7.54
N GLY A 687 19.96 -34.11 -6.79
CA GLY A 687 20.24 -34.81 -5.52
C GLY A 687 19.04 -35.57 -5.00
N ALA A 688 19.15 -36.09 -3.78
CA ALA A 688 18.05 -36.80 -3.14
C ALA A 688 16.87 -35.85 -2.87
N ALA A 689 15.66 -36.28 -3.29
CA ALA A 689 14.42 -35.53 -3.04
C ALA A 689 13.22 -36.45 -2.81
N GLN A 690 12.19 -35.95 -2.17
CA GLN A 690 10.94 -36.66 -1.93
C GLN A 690 9.75 -35.78 -2.28
N LEU A 691 8.96 -36.19 -3.28
CA LEU A 691 7.68 -35.57 -3.61
C LEU A 691 6.54 -36.44 -3.08
N ARG A 692 5.66 -35.85 -2.28
CA ARG A 692 4.45 -36.49 -1.79
C ARG A 692 3.26 -35.98 -2.58
N LEU A 693 2.35 -36.86 -2.97
CA LEU A 693 1.07 -36.48 -3.53
C LEU A 693 0.00 -36.48 -2.42
N SER A 694 -0.94 -35.57 -2.45
CA SER A 694 -2.07 -35.53 -1.50
C SER A 694 -2.92 -36.82 -1.53
N SER A 695 -2.80 -37.63 -2.62
CA SER A 695 -3.38 -38.98 -2.72
C SER A 695 -2.66 -40.06 -1.88
N GLY A 696 -1.56 -39.71 -1.20
CA GLY A 696 -0.76 -40.64 -0.38
C GLY A 696 0.43 -41.29 -1.12
N LYS A 697 0.53 -41.16 -2.44
CA LYS A 697 1.67 -41.67 -3.22
C LYS A 697 2.94 -40.86 -2.93
N VAL A 698 4.11 -41.51 -3.02
CA VAL A 698 5.40 -40.89 -2.74
C VAL A 698 6.41 -41.24 -3.83
N ILE A 699 6.97 -40.21 -4.46
CA ILE A 699 8.09 -40.34 -5.42
C ILE A 699 9.38 -40.05 -4.64
N ARG A 700 10.31 -41.01 -4.66
CA ARG A 700 11.66 -40.83 -4.09
C ARG A 700 12.65 -40.72 -5.25
N LEU A 701 13.46 -39.67 -5.23
CA LEU A 701 14.40 -39.33 -6.28
C LEU A 701 15.84 -39.38 -5.75
N ILE A 702 16.74 -39.75 -6.62
CA ILE A 702 18.18 -39.65 -6.41
C ILE A 702 18.79 -38.72 -7.47
N ALA A 703 20.07 -38.38 -7.36
CA ALA A 703 20.74 -37.58 -8.36
C ALA A 703 20.68 -38.26 -9.75
N GLY A 704 20.36 -37.49 -10.79
CA GLY A 704 20.17 -37.96 -12.16
C GLY A 704 18.70 -38.09 -12.57
N ARG A 705 18.46 -38.83 -13.63
CA ARG A 705 17.11 -39.08 -14.17
C ARG A 705 16.43 -40.23 -13.44
N ASN A 706 15.22 -39.98 -12.97
CA ASN A 706 14.40 -40.93 -12.24
C ASN A 706 13.10 -41.22 -13.03
N GLN A 707 12.91 -42.46 -13.42
CA GLN A 707 11.72 -42.91 -14.15
C GLN A 707 11.04 -44.04 -13.38
N GLY A 708 9.68 -44.04 -13.41
CA GLY A 708 8.91 -45.08 -12.73
C GLY A 708 7.41 -44.88 -12.84
N SER A 709 6.69 -45.73 -12.14
CA SER A 709 5.23 -45.67 -12.02
C SER A 709 4.80 -45.98 -10.57
N LEU A 710 3.71 -45.36 -10.13
CA LEU A 710 3.14 -45.51 -8.80
C LEU A 710 1.69 -45.96 -8.86
#